data_8083ff10c1cdfaefc445b57233f66209
#
_entry.id   8083ff10c1cdfaefc445b57233f66209
#
_cell.length_a   1.000
_cell.length_b   1.000
_cell.length_c   1.000
_cell.angle_alpha   90.00
_cell.angle_beta   90.00
_cell.angle_gamma   90.00
#
_symmetry.space_group_name_H-M   'P 1'
#
loop_
_entity.id
_entity.type
_entity.pdbx_description
1 polymer ?
#
loop_
_entity_poly.entity_id
_entity_poly.type
_entity_poly.pdbx_seq_one_letter_code
_entity_poly.pdbx_strand_id
1 'polypeptide(L)'
;MGDQSVMQGAYYQIDILSDIHEELHRIGESEFFYVIQGRAVISFKDQQKLLKEEDVFYINAGEMSRVFAGPDSLVLRIKIPGSRLLQAGGSEFENIECDSTLGRGAYYGRIRNLAHNVLSAWLEPSNGLLLSGAEDLLCDCLVRYFSSKKESGASKGGEGSDEQRMGKIMRYIYAHLDSDISLTDISKELYMSPSALSRYFHKITGKSFVKYVKEIRIQRAMSDLQQTDHSISQIALDNGFSTPSALGSAFREYVHMTASEYRQSSAAKQGKEELDARKTEVRKKLDLRMFEDAESESIQLVVDPDESTPLKKWKNEIVTGGAAYNLSNAAMQAQLLFLKEQLDYEYLLIWSLFSEPMQIFYGEDRSNPNYARIDEVLDFCVNNNIKVFLDLSQRRNKAIARGEREIYDQCVGVDFRSREEWENFFSGFLKHISRRYGETTVRSWVFEFTFFLNERPYYEYDHYSPREVWNRGVSLLHEIIPGARTAGPGMILAGDSELQKQVIDQFMAYGNPPDIFTVNYFLMNSTEEMGIYRRNMRNNYPEKELESVAMRLRHWNFHGKYYCPEFALTIANRDFIQDSCYRATSLIWSIFRIWSMTDKLGIFYASDLLNSYADSSDILAGAGGILTRDGIAKPAMYAFQFLKDMGDRLLVKREDLMITRSEQVIQCLAVNHCEMDPEYAETRTMRKPEEISRIFLPGKDKKYHLVVKTSENATFLIRQKIVNTSFGSILDSWNEMGNISDLNPEDITYLRNTCVPKIRISKIPAVEQKIELDLTLKPHEIRWVSIEKTEM
;
A
#
# COMPACT_ATOMS: atom_id res chain seq x y z
N MET A 1 -20.13 -39.37 0.17
CA MET A 1 -21.05 -38.74 1.10
C MET A 1 -20.15 -38.09 2.16
N GLY A 2 -19.76 -36.89 1.92
CA GLY A 2 -18.89 -36.10 2.83
C GLY A 2 -19.76 -35.32 3.78
N ASP A 3 -19.44 -35.50 5.03
CA ASP A 3 -20.08 -34.88 6.19
C ASP A 3 -19.81 -33.37 6.15
N GLN A 4 -20.80 -32.58 5.73
CA GLN A 4 -20.80 -31.14 5.92
C GLN A 4 -21.23 -30.87 7.37
N SER A 5 -20.27 -30.92 8.30
CA SER A 5 -20.48 -30.36 9.63
C SER A 5 -20.62 -28.84 9.46
N VAL A 6 -21.86 -28.35 9.45
CA VAL A 6 -22.17 -26.93 9.65
C VAL A 6 -21.51 -26.49 10.95
N MET A 7 -20.51 -25.62 10.87
CA MET A 7 -19.86 -25.05 12.06
C MET A 7 -20.90 -24.26 12.85
N GLN A 8 -21.31 -24.81 13.99
CA GLN A 8 -22.15 -24.14 14.98
C GLN A 8 -21.25 -23.27 15.85
N GLY A 9 -21.45 -21.96 15.82
CA GLY A 9 -20.65 -21.01 16.58
C GLY A 9 -21.51 -20.09 17.44
N ALA A 10 -20.99 -19.74 18.59
CA ALA A 10 -21.59 -18.74 19.48
C ALA A 10 -21.64 -17.35 18.82
N TYR A 11 -22.67 -16.55 19.13
CA TYR A 11 -22.89 -15.24 18.49
C TYR A 11 -22.25 -14.10 19.31
N TYR A 12 -21.80 -13.06 18.62
CA TYR A 12 -21.37 -11.82 19.23
C TYR A 12 -22.58 -11.03 19.79
N GLN A 13 -22.38 -10.28 20.86
CA GLN A 13 -23.38 -9.34 21.36
C GLN A 13 -22.88 -7.93 21.13
N ILE A 14 -23.69 -7.11 20.45
CA ILE A 14 -23.34 -5.74 20.10
C ILE A 14 -24.27 -4.76 20.80
N ASP A 15 -23.67 -3.79 21.50
CA ASP A 15 -24.36 -2.71 22.17
C ASP A 15 -23.78 -1.34 21.76
N ILE A 16 -24.61 -0.32 21.78
CA ILE A 16 -24.15 1.07 21.77
C ILE A 16 -24.38 1.69 23.14
N LEU A 17 -23.29 2.13 23.73
CA LEU A 17 -23.31 2.79 25.04
C LEU A 17 -23.41 4.31 24.85
N SER A 18 -24.40 4.93 25.54
CA SER A 18 -24.59 6.38 25.60
C SER A 18 -25.24 6.70 26.93
N ASP A 19 -24.79 7.74 27.60
CA ASP A 19 -25.27 8.14 28.92
C ASP A 19 -25.31 6.98 29.94
N ILE A 20 -24.18 6.28 30.04
CA ILE A 20 -24.04 5.07 30.88
C ILE A 20 -23.00 5.27 31.97
N HIS A 21 -23.32 4.78 33.17
CA HIS A 21 -22.43 4.69 34.30
C HIS A 21 -22.53 3.28 34.89
N GLU A 22 -21.59 2.41 34.53
CA GLU A 22 -21.57 1.06 35.07
C GLU A 22 -20.87 0.99 36.43
N GLU A 23 -21.35 0.13 37.31
CA GLU A 23 -20.60 -0.23 38.51
C GLU A 23 -19.43 -1.17 38.19
N LEU A 24 -18.42 -1.16 39.06
CA LEU A 24 -17.27 -2.06 38.90
C LEU A 24 -17.73 -3.52 39.02
N HIS A 25 -17.59 -4.27 37.96
CA HIS A 25 -17.99 -5.68 37.88
C HIS A 25 -16.95 -6.51 37.14
N ARG A 26 -17.03 -7.83 37.29
CA ARG A 26 -16.15 -8.76 36.58
C ARG A 26 -16.71 -9.03 35.18
N ILE A 27 -15.90 -8.73 34.15
CA ILE A 27 -16.26 -8.99 32.75
C ILE A 27 -16.38 -10.49 32.51
N GLY A 28 -17.50 -10.91 31.97
CA GLY A 28 -17.76 -12.30 31.62
C GLY A 28 -17.06 -12.69 30.29
N GLU A 29 -17.56 -12.21 29.19
CA GLU A 29 -16.94 -12.34 27.88
C GLU A 29 -15.97 -11.21 27.64
N SER A 30 -15.00 -11.42 26.75
CA SER A 30 -14.11 -10.32 26.34
C SER A 30 -14.88 -9.21 25.66
N GLU A 31 -14.51 -7.97 25.91
CA GLU A 31 -15.21 -6.81 25.38
C GLU A 31 -14.28 -5.92 24.55
N PHE A 32 -14.70 -5.62 23.33
CA PHE A 32 -14.06 -4.66 22.45
C PHE A 32 -14.87 -3.37 22.41
N PHE A 33 -14.19 -2.23 22.59
CA PHE A 33 -14.79 -0.90 22.59
C PHE A 33 -14.24 -0.07 21.44
N TYR A 34 -15.12 0.69 20.80
CA TYR A 34 -14.76 1.70 19.82
C TYR A 34 -15.58 2.97 20.04
N VAL A 35 -14.91 4.10 20.22
CA VAL A 35 -15.56 5.39 20.44
C VAL A 35 -15.91 6.01 19.10
N ILE A 36 -17.19 5.98 18.75
CA ILE A 36 -17.73 6.52 17.49
C ILE A 36 -17.79 8.05 17.57
N GLN A 37 -18.24 8.57 18.74
CA GLN A 37 -18.40 10.00 18.99
C GLN A 37 -18.17 10.30 20.46
N GLY A 38 -17.57 11.46 20.77
CA GLY A 38 -17.41 11.94 22.13
C GLY A 38 -16.26 11.28 22.88
N ARG A 39 -16.52 10.86 24.14
CA ARG A 39 -15.48 10.31 25.03
C ARG A 39 -16.05 9.23 25.94
N ALA A 40 -15.20 8.26 26.29
CA ALA A 40 -15.50 7.27 27.31
C ALA A 40 -14.36 7.15 28.32
N VAL A 41 -14.69 6.80 29.57
CA VAL A 41 -13.70 6.45 30.59
C VAL A 41 -13.88 4.99 30.95
N ILE A 42 -12.84 4.21 30.77
CA ILE A 42 -12.81 2.82 31.17
C ILE A 42 -11.87 2.69 32.39
N SER A 43 -12.37 2.15 33.49
CA SER A 43 -11.54 1.83 34.64
C SER A 43 -11.31 0.32 34.68
N PHE A 44 -10.04 -0.12 34.67
CA PHE A 44 -9.64 -1.50 34.76
C PHE A 44 -8.26 -1.62 35.42
N LYS A 45 -7.99 -2.70 36.14
CA LYS A 45 -6.68 -2.96 36.81
C LYS A 45 -6.16 -1.73 37.58
N ASP A 46 -7.02 -1.10 38.38
CA ASP A 46 -6.72 0.11 39.16
C ASP A 46 -6.25 1.34 38.35
N GLN A 47 -6.42 1.30 37.03
CA GLN A 47 -6.13 2.41 36.11
C GLN A 47 -7.41 2.94 35.49
N GLN A 48 -7.39 4.23 35.14
CA GLN A 48 -8.44 4.84 34.34
C GLN A 48 -7.89 5.25 32.99
N LYS A 49 -8.57 4.84 31.92
CA LYS A 49 -8.25 5.20 30.54
C LYS A 49 -9.33 6.11 29.98
N LEU A 50 -8.92 7.26 29.49
CA LEU A 50 -9.79 8.18 28.75
C LEU A 50 -9.65 7.85 27.27
N LEU A 51 -10.72 7.34 26.69
CA LEU A 51 -10.84 7.12 25.23
C LEU A 51 -11.50 8.34 24.60
N LYS A 52 -10.98 8.75 23.47
CA LYS A 52 -11.51 9.83 22.61
C LYS A 52 -12.12 9.21 21.36
N GLU A 53 -12.77 10.05 20.55
CA GLU A 53 -13.26 9.66 19.24
C GLU A 53 -12.17 8.94 18.43
N GLU A 54 -12.54 7.87 17.74
CA GLU A 54 -11.67 6.95 16.99
C GLU A 54 -10.76 6.05 17.86
N ASP A 55 -10.81 6.11 19.19
CA ASP A 55 -10.07 5.19 20.02
C ASP A 55 -10.74 3.83 20.13
N VAL A 56 -9.89 2.78 20.15
CA VAL A 56 -10.30 1.39 20.40
C VAL A 56 -9.61 0.86 21.66
N PHE A 57 -10.33 0.00 22.37
CA PHE A 57 -9.84 -0.62 23.61
C PHE A 57 -10.44 -2.02 23.79
N TYR A 58 -9.64 -2.94 24.33
CA TYR A 58 -10.06 -4.30 24.57
C TYR A 58 -9.86 -4.73 26.02
N ILE A 59 -10.84 -5.43 26.57
CA ILE A 59 -10.79 -5.98 27.92
C ILE A 59 -10.95 -7.50 27.84
N ASN A 60 -10.01 -8.22 28.43
CA ASN A 60 -10.06 -9.67 28.44
C ASN A 60 -11.12 -10.19 29.42
N ALA A 61 -11.72 -11.33 29.10
CA ALA A 61 -12.64 -12.04 30.01
C ALA A 61 -11.99 -12.26 31.37
N GLY A 62 -12.79 -12.12 32.43
CA GLY A 62 -12.37 -12.29 33.82
C GLY A 62 -11.73 -11.07 34.47
N GLU A 63 -11.49 -9.99 33.78
CA GLU A 63 -10.98 -8.72 34.33
C GLU A 63 -12.08 -7.92 35.04
N MET A 64 -11.69 -7.10 36.07
CA MET A 64 -12.61 -6.15 36.71
C MET A 64 -12.62 -4.87 35.91
N SER A 65 -13.81 -4.41 35.52
CA SER A 65 -13.96 -3.19 34.74
C SER A 65 -15.24 -2.45 35.05
N ARG A 66 -15.25 -1.15 34.75
CA ARG A 66 -16.43 -0.30 34.65
C ARG A 66 -16.28 0.70 33.51
N VAL A 67 -17.37 1.02 32.86
CA VAL A 67 -17.41 1.95 31.75
C VAL A 67 -18.30 3.15 32.12
N PHE A 68 -17.82 4.34 31.74
CA PHE A 68 -18.57 5.58 31.77
C PHE A 68 -18.58 6.21 30.41
N ALA A 69 -19.76 6.52 29.88
CA ALA A 69 -19.93 7.30 28.65
C ALA A 69 -21.00 8.39 28.88
N GLY A 70 -20.68 9.63 28.57
CA GLY A 70 -21.60 10.76 28.77
C GLY A 70 -22.76 10.78 27.77
N PRO A 71 -23.75 11.70 27.93
CA PRO A 71 -24.94 11.74 27.09
C PRO A 71 -24.69 12.06 25.61
N ASP A 72 -23.58 12.76 25.30
CA ASP A 72 -23.20 13.09 23.93
C ASP A 72 -22.20 12.09 23.34
N SER A 73 -21.93 10.99 24.04
CA SER A 73 -20.99 9.97 23.59
C SER A 73 -21.72 8.77 22.97
N LEU A 74 -21.14 8.21 21.94
CA LEU A 74 -21.54 6.94 21.31
C LEU A 74 -20.36 6.01 21.32
N VAL A 75 -20.48 4.88 22.00
CA VAL A 75 -19.42 3.88 22.12
C VAL A 75 -19.96 2.52 21.71
N LEU A 76 -19.40 1.96 20.64
CA LEU A 76 -19.67 0.59 20.24
C LEU A 76 -19.00 -0.36 21.23
N ARG A 77 -19.77 -1.28 21.81
CA ARG A 77 -19.27 -2.40 22.59
C ARG A 77 -19.64 -3.71 21.92
N ILE A 78 -18.63 -4.52 21.66
CA ILE A 78 -18.79 -5.87 21.09
C ILE A 78 -18.30 -6.88 22.12
N LYS A 79 -19.20 -7.73 22.62
CA LYS A 79 -18.83 -8.86 23.45
C LYS A 79 -18.45 -10.03 22.55
N ILE A 80 -17.22 -10.50 22.71
CA ILE A 80 -16.62 -11.52 21.85
C ILE A 80 -16.63 -12.85 22.60
N PRO A 81 -17.36 -13.87 22.10
CA PRO A 81 -17.33 -15.20 22.67
C PRO A 81 -15.92 -15.81 22.61
N GLY A 82 -15.49 -16.42 23.70
CA GLY A 82 -14.17 -17.04 23.77
C GLY A 82 -13.96 -18.16 22.73
N SER A 83 -15.00 -18.88 22.35
CA SER A 83 -14.96 -19.89 21.27
C SER A 83 -14.61 -19.28 19.92
N ARG A 84 -15.02 -18.04 19.64
CA ARG A 84 -14.64 -17.32 18.40
C ARG A 84 -13.15 -16.94 18.40
N LEU A 85 -12.59 -16.54 19.54
CA LEU A 85 -11.16 -16.29 19.68
C LEU A 85 -10.34 -17.58 19.42
N LEU A 86 -10.82 -18.73 19.91
CA LEU A 86 -10.18 -20.03 19.65
C LEU A 86 -10.25 -20.41 18.15
N GLN A 87 -11.38 -20.21 17.50
CA GLN A 87 -11.55 -20.48 16.07
C GLN A 87 -10.62 -19.59 15.22
N ALA A 88 -10.38 -18.34 15.62
CA ALA A 88 -9.41 -17.44 14.99
C ALA A 88 -7.94 -17.80 15.25
N GLY A 89 -7.66 -18.91 15.95
CA GLY A 89 -6.31 -19.39 16.26
C GLY A 89 -5.72 -18.84 17.55
N GLY A 90 -6.51 -18.18 18.38
CA GLY A 90 -6.12 -17.73 19.72
C GLY A 90 -5.99 -18.92 20.70
N SER A 91 -5.42 -18.65 21.86
CA SER A 91 -5.31 -19.59 22.99
C SER A 91 -6.27 -19.19 24.11
N GLU A 92 -6.83 -20.18 24.82
CA GLU A 92 -7.73 -19.99 25.96
C GLU A 92 -7.14 -19.09 27.07
N PHE A 93 -5.82 -19.04 27.16
CA PHE A 93 -5.09 -18.34 28.22
C PHE A 93 -4.29 -17.15 27.71
N GLU A 94 -4.43 -16.81 26.44
CA GLU A 94 -3.75 -15.70 25.80
C GLU A 94 -4.41 -14.36 26.16
N ASN A 95 -3.59 -13.32 26.38
CA ASN A 95 -4.10 -11.97 26.57
C ASN A 95 -4.07 -11.23 25.25
N ILE A 96 -5.13 -10.55 24.94
CA ILE A 96 -5.18 -9.58 23.83
C ILE A 96 -4.93 -8.19 24.41
N GLU A 97 -3.94 -7.48 23.88
CA GLU A 97 -3.52 -6.15 24.32
C GLU A 97 -3.79 -5.13 23.20
N CYS A 98 -5.04 -4.66 23.10
CA CYS A 98 -5.45 -3.66 22.14
C CYS A 98 -5.86 -2.37 22.88
N ASP A 99 -4.98 -1.37 22.85
CA ASP A 99 -5.15 -0.05 23.47
C ASP A 99 -4.58 1.04 22.58
N SER A 100 -5.43 1.72 21.80
CA SER A 100 -5.00 2.76 20.86
C SER A 100 -4.49 4.03 21.56
N THR A 101 -4.72 4.18 22.85
CA THR A 101 -4.24 5.35 23.61
C THR A 101 -2.73 5.31 23.85
N LEU A 102 -2.11 4.14 23.72
CA LEU A 102 -0.67 3.93 23.91
C LEU A 102 0.18 4.21 22.68
N GLY A 103 -0.44 4.34 21.51
CA GLY A 103 0.26 4.63 20.25
C GLY A 103 -0.65 4.61 19.02
N ARG A 104 -0.15 5.16 17.92
CA ARG A 104 -0.82 5.15 16.61
C ARG A 104 -0.20 4.11 15.69
N GLY A 105 -0.16 2.85 16.09
CA GLY A 105 0.33 1.75 15.25
C GLY A 105 -0.61 1.51 14.05
N ALA A 106 -0.06 0.99 12.95
CA ALA A 106 -0.79 0.72 11.71
C ALA A 106 -2.02 -0.18 11.90
N TYR A 107 -1.96 -1.12 12.85
CA TYR A 107 -3.05 -2.06 13.14
C TYR A 107 -4.30 -1.41 13.72
N TYR A 108 -4.18 -0.24 14.38
CA TYR A 108 -5.34 0.47 14.92
C TYR A 108 -6.23 1.07 13.83
N GLY A 109 -5.70 1.43 12.66
CA GLY A 109 -6.50 1.84 11.51
C GLY A 109 -7.38 0.71 11.00
N ARG A 110 -6.81 -0.50 10.86
CA ARG A 110 -7.54 -1.67 10.39
C ARG A 110 -8.66 -2.08 11.35
N ILE A 111 -8.36 -2.14 12.64
CA ILE A 111 -9.36 -2.58 13.62
C ILE A 111 -10.51 -1.57 13.76
N ARG A 112 -10.25 -0.25 13.56
CA ARG A 112 -11.29 0.77 13.45
C ARG A 112 -12.19 0.52 12.24
N ASN A 113 -11.61 0.29 11.07
CA ASN A 113 -12.38 -0.02 9.86
C ASN A 113 -13.25 -1.27 10.04
N LEU A 114 -12.72 -2.32 10.69
CA LEU A 114 -13.49 -3.51 11.00
C LEU A 114 -14.60 -3.23 12.00
N ALA A 115 -14.37 -2.40 13.02
CA ALA A 115 -15.41 -1.96 13.96
C ALA A 115 -16.52 -1.16 13.24
N HIS A 116 -16.15 -0.31 12.27
CA HIS A 116 -17.12 0.39 11.42
C HIS A 116 -17.94 -0.58 10.57
N ASN A 117 -17.30 -1.60 9.97
CA ASN A 117 -18.00 -2.63 9.17
C ASN A 117 -18.99 -3.42 10.03
N VAL A 118 -18.60 -3.79 11.26
CA VAL A 118 -19.51 -4.45 12.22
C VAL A 118 -20.69 -3.53 12.55
N LEU A 119 -20.44 -2.27 12.85
CA LEU A 119 -21.49 -1.31 13.16
C LEU A 119 -22.45 -1.12 11.98
N SER A 120 -21.94 -0.93 10.77
CA SER A 120 -22.75 -0.80 9.55
C SER A 120 -23.63 -2.01 9.30
N ALA A 121 -23.05 -3.22 9.36
CA ALA A 121 -23.79 -4.47 9.16
C ALA A 121 -24.83 -4.71 10.26
N TRP A 122 -24.54 -4.32 11.51
CA TRP A 122 -25.47 -4.44 12.64
C TRP A 122 -26.66 -3.48 12.56
N LEU A 123 -26.46 -2.30 11.98
CA LEU A 123 -27.53 -1.33 11.77
C LEU A 123 -28.49 -1.72 10.63
N GLU A 124 -28.08 -2.59 9.70
CA GLU A 124 -28.91 -3.01 8.57
C GLU A 124 -29.73 -4.28 8.88
N PRO A 125 -31.06 -4.26 8.72
CA PRO A 125 -31.93 -5.39 9.13
C PRO A 125 -31.76 -6.68 8.33
N SER A 126 -31.16 -6.62 7.13
CA SER A 126 -31.16 -7.73 6.14
C SER A 126 -29.83 -8.48 5.97
N ASN A 127 -28.76 -8.11 6.67
CA ASN A 127 -27.39 -8.52 6.33
C ASN A 127 -26.72 -9.41 7.39
N GLY A 128 -27.39 -10.42 7.93
CA GLY A 128 -26.80 -11.33 8.94
C GLY A 128 -25.50 -12.01 8.53
N LEU A 129 -25.33 -12.34 7.24
CA LEU A 129 -24.06 -12.91 6.71
C LEU A 129 -22.93 -11.90 6.69
N LEU A 130 -23.20 -10.62 6.35
CA LEU A 130 -22.20 -9.56 6.35
C LEU A 130 -21.77 -9.22 7.77
N LEU A 131 -22.72 -9.22 8.73
CA LEU A 131 -22.42 -9.00 10.13
C LEU A 131 -21.48 -10.07 10.67
N SER A 132 -21.84 -11.36 10.49
CA SER A 132 -20.99 -12.47 10.96
C SER A 132 -19.60 -12.45 10.32
N GLY A 133 -19.50 -12.13 9.03
CA GLY A 133 -18.21 -12.01 8.35
C GLY A 133 -17.35 -10.86 8.89
N ALA A 134 -17.96 -9.70 9.18
CA ALA A 134 -17.26 -8.55 9.76
C ALA A 134 -16.79 -8.84 11.19
N GLU A 135 -17.61 -9.50 12.00
CA GLU A 135 -17.28 -9.93 13.36
C GLU A 135 -16.11 -10.93 13.39
N ASP A 136 -16.12 -11.91 12.48
CA ASP A 136 -15.05 -12.90 12.37
C ASP A 136 -13.72 -12.27 11.93
N LEU A 137 -13.75 -11.30 11.01
CA LEU A 137 -12.57 -10.54 10.60
C LEU A 137 -12.02 -9.67 11.74
N LEU A 138 -12.89 -9.06 12.54
CA LEU A 138 -12.48 -8.29 13.71
C LEU A 138 -11.78 -9.21 14.73
N CYS A 139 -12.34 -10.39 14.98
CA CYS A 139 -11.78 -11.39 15.89
C CYS A 139 -10.41 -11.90 15.41
N ASP A 140 -10.29 -12.25 14.12
CA ASP A 140 -9.03 -12.67 13.50
C ASP A 140 -7.95 -11.57 13.63
N CYS A 141 -8.33 -10.31 13.39
CA CYS A 141 -7.43 -9.15 13.54
C CYS A 141 -6.93 -9.01 15.00
N LEU A 142 -7.82 -9.14 16.00
CA LEU A 142 -7.47 -9.08 17.41
C LEU A 142 -6.47 -10.18 17.79
N VAL A 143 -6.73 -11.43 17.37
CA VAL A 143 -5.87 -12.56 17.68
C VAL A 143 -4.52 -12.44 17.00
N ARG A 144 -4.46 -12.07 15.75
CA ARG A 144 -3.19 -12.01 14.98
C ARG A 144 -2.25 -10.91 15.42
N TYR A 145 -2.79 -9.72 15.72
CA TYR A 145 -1.96 -8.52 15.87
C TYR A 145 -1.87 -7.97 17.28
N PHE A 146 -2.78 -8.36 18.16
CA PHE A 146 -2.84 -7.86 19.52
C PHE A 146 -2.64 -8.94 20.59
N SER A 147 -2.38 -10.17 20.17
CA SER A 147 -2.10 -11.28 21.07
C SER A 147 -0.69 -11.18 21.65
N SER A 148 -0.57 -11.09 22.96
CA SER A 148 0.72 -11.10 23.64
C SER A 148 1.24 -12.53 23.78
N LYS A 149 2.13 -12.98 22.88
CA LYS A 149 2.94 -14.18 23.09
C LYS A 149 3.90 -13.92 24.25
N LYS A 150 3.57 -14.34 25.43
CA LYS A 150 4.58 -14.47 26.48
C LYS A 150 5.63 -15.46 25.96
N GLU A 151 6.85 -14.96 25.74
CA GLU A 151 8.01 -15.83 25.66
C GLU A 151 7.94 -16.80 26.85
N SER A 152 8.07 -18.07 26.55
CA SER A 152 8.18 -19.14 27.53
C SER A 152 9.52 -19.05 28.28
N GLY A 153 9.68 -17.98 29.02
CA GLY A 153 10.71 -17.76 30.00
C GLY A 153 10.20 -18.26 31.34
N ALA A 154 10.68 -19.43 31.75
CA ALA A 154 10.40 -20.04 33.03
C ALA A 154 10.58 -19.06 34.19
N SER A 155 9.52 -18.42 34.64
CA SER A 155 9.46 -17.94 36.00
C SER A 155 9.03 -19.10 36.90
N LYS A 156 10.03 -19.77 37.50
CA LYS A 156 9.85 -20.66 38.61
C LYS A 156 9.07 -19.96 39.72
N GLY A 157 7.94 -20.56 40.12
CA GLY A 157 7.38 -20.47 41.45
C GLY A 157 7.21 -19.07 42.04
N GLY A 158 6.12 -18.38 41.67
CA GLY A 158 5.59 -17.24 42.39
C GLY A 158 4.07 -17.23 42.22
N GLU A 159 3.34 -17.24 43.31
CA GLU A 159 1.89 -17.24 43.43
C GLU A 159 1.30 -16.10 42.57
N GLY A 160 0.74 -16.44 41.43
CA GLY A 160 -0.10 -15.49 40.67
C GLY A 160 -1.22 -15.01 41.59
N SER A 161 -1.53 -13.69 41.59
CA SER A 161 -2.60 -13.15 42.45
C SER A 161 -3.88 -13.94 42.24
N ASP A 162 -4.72 -14.07 43.26
CA ASP A 162 -6.04 -14.72 43.18
C ASP A 162 -6.86 -14.18 42.01
N GLU A 163 -6.65 -12.93 41.64
CA GLU A 163 -7.29 -12.26 40.52
C GLU A 163 -6.82 -12.81 39.16
N GLN A 164 -5.51 -13.01 38.96
CA GLN A 164 -4.97 -13.61 37.73
C GLN A 164 -5.44 -15.05 37.53
N ARG A 165 -5.51 -15.81 38.65
CA ARG A 165 -6.00 -17.19 38.63
C ARG A 165 -7.47 -17.25 38.27
N MET A 166 -8.32 -16.40 38.88
CA MET A 166 -9.73 -16.30 38.54
C MET A 166 -9.96 -15.86 37.11
N GLY A 167 -9.17 -14.89 36.60
CA GLY A 167 -9.21 -14.47 35.20
C GLY A 167 -8.99 -15.62 34.21
N LYS A 168 -8.02 -16.51 34.47
CA LYS A 168 -7.80 -17.73 33.66
C LYS A 168 -8.99 -18.68 33.70
N ILE A 169 -9.57 -18.92 34.88
CA ILE A 169 -10.76 -19.78 35.04
C ILE A 169 -11.93 -19.21 34.22
N MET A 170 -12.17 -17.90 34.30
CA MET A 170 -13.26 -17.25 33.59
C MET A 170 -13.06 -17.34 32.09
N ARG A 171 -11.87 -17.05 31.58
CA ARG A 171 -11.56 -17.21 30.14
C ARG A 171 -11.86 -18.61 29.65
N TYR A 172 -11.40 -19.62 30.36
CA TYR A 172 -11.71 -21.01 30.00
C TYR A 172 -13.21 -21.28 29.97
N ILE A 173 -13.96 -20.85 30.99
CA ILE A 173 -15.43 -21.04 31.05
C ILE A 173 -16.08 -20.40 29.82
N TYR A 174 -15.76 -19.14 29.52
CA TYR A 174 -16.38 -18.41 28.41
C TYR A 174 -15.91 -18.89 27.03
N ALA A 175 -14.71 -19.49 26.93
CA ALA A 175 -14.23 -20.12 25.70
C ALA A 175 -14.96 -21.43 25.36
N HIS A 176 -15.50 -22.14 26.37
CA HIS A 176 -16.15 -23.44 26.20
C HIS A 176 -17.63 -23.46 26.60
N LEU A 177 -18.30 -22.27 26.62
CA LEU A 177 -19.73 -22.20 27.02
C LEU A 177 -20.66 -23.02 26.13
N ASP A 178 -20.34 -23.15 24.85
CA ASP A 178 -21.05 -23.90 23.83
C ASP A 178 -20.70 -25.38 23.77
N SER A 179 -19.74 -25.85 24.58
CA SER A 179 -19.20 -27.21 24.56
C SER A 179 -19.10 -27.79 25.98
N ASP A 180 -18.53 -28.99 26.11
CA ASP A 180 -18.33 -29.61 27.41
C ASP A 180 -17.20 -28.92 28.20
N ILE A 181 -17.51 -28.41 29.37
CA ILE A 181 -16.56 -27.75 30.27
C ILE A 181 -16.09 -28.76 31.34
N SER A 182 -14.76 -29.00 31.37
CA SER A 182 -14.13 -29.92 32.30
C SER A 182 -13.34 -29.17 33.38
N LEU A 183 -13.73 -29.34 34.64
CA LEU A 183 -12.98 -28.86 35.80
C LEU A 183 -11.59 -29.50 35.89
N THR A 184 -11.45 -30.70 35.34
CA THR A 184 -10.20 -31.45 35.30
C THR A 184 -9.17 -30.79 34.40
N ASP A 185 -9.59 -30.25 33.25
CA ASP A 185 -8.69 -29.63 32.30
C ASP A 185 -8.19 -28.25 32.79
N ILE A 186 -9.08 -27.45 33.39
CA ILE A 186 -8.67 -26.19 34.05
C ILE A 186 -7.69 -26.47 35.21
N SER A 187 -7.93 -27.57 35.97
CA SER A 187 -7.08 -27.92 37.10
C SER A 187 -5.65 -28.28 36.69
N LYS A 188 -5.47 -28.95 35.54
CA LYS A 188 -4.14 -29.24 34.97
C LYS A 188 -3.39 -27.95 34.63
N GLU A 189 -4.05 -27.02 33.96
CA GLU A 189 -3.45 -25.75 33.54
C GLU A 189 -3.07 -24.85 34.72
N LEU A 190 -3.86 -24.87 35.77
CA LEU A 190 -3.59 -24.08 36.97
C LEU A 190 -2.68 -24.82 38.00
N TYR A 191 -2.19 -26.02 37.65
CA TYR A 191 -1.37 -26.83 38.53
C TYR A 191 -2.06 -27.09 39.90
N MET A 192 -3.39 -27.30 39.88
CA MET A 192 -4.21 -27.57 41.07
C MET A 192 -4.88 -28.95 40.96
N SER A 193 -5.24 -29.56 42.11
CA SER A 193 -6.15 -30.69 42.04
C SER A 193 -7.59 -30.23 41.74
N PRO A 194 -8.43 -31.05 41.07
CA PRO A 194 -9.83 -30.70 40.79
C PRO A 194 -10.61 -30.30 42.04
N SER A 195 -10.36 -30.99 43.17
CA SER A 195 -10.98 -30.69 44.46
C SER A 195 -10.48 -29.36 45.07
N ALA A 196 -9.22 -29.01 44.89
CA ALA A 196 -8.68 -27.71 45.33
C ALA A 196 -9.26 -26.59 44.51
N LEU A 197 -9.33 -26.75 43.16
CA LEU A 197 -9.94 -25.80 42.26
C LEU A 197 -11.43 -25.57 42.55
N SER A 198 -12.19 -26.64 42.80
CA SER A 198 -13.61 -26.55 43.14
C SER A 198 -13.84 -25.75 44.44
N ARG A 199 -13.02 -26.00 45.49
CA ARG A 199 -13.08 -25.24 46.74
C ARG A 199 -12.67 -23.79 46.56
N TYR A 200 -11.62 -23.53 45.81
CA TYR A 200 -11.17 -22.18 45.45
C TYR A 200 -12.26 -21.40 44.71
N PHE A 201 -12.84 -22.01 43.68
CA PHE A 201 -13.92 -21.41 42.90
C PHE A 201 -15.14 -21.09 43.75
N HIS A 202 -15.55 -22.04 44.60
CA HIS A 202 -16.67 -21.80 45.51
C HIS A 202 -16.38 -20.70 46.53
N LYS A 203 -15.17 -20.62 47.06
CA LYS A 203 -14.75 -19.54 47.99
C LYS A 203 -14.89 -18.17 47.37
N ILE A 204 -14.54 -17.98 46.08
CA ILE A 204 -14.53 -16.69 45.40
C ILE A 204 -15.93 -16.34 44.88
N THR A 205 -16.64 -17.29 44.26
CA THR A 205 -17.92 -17.03 43.57
C THR A 205 -19.16 -17.27 44.45
N GLY A 206 -19.00 -17.97 45.58
CA GLY A 206 -20.11 -18.39 46.43
C GLY A 206 -20.96 -19.53 45.85
N LYS A 207 -20.62 -20.01 44.62
CA LYS A 207 -21.39 -21.03 43.89
C LYS A 207 -20.52 -22.22 43.50
N SER A 208 -21.16 -23.39 43.27
CA SER A 208 -20.44 -24.52 42.67
C SER A 208 -20.17 -24.21 41.20
N PHE A 209 -19.07 -24.73 40.65
CA PHE A 209 -18.65 -24.55 39.28
C PHE A 209 -19.78 -24.90 38.29
N VAL A 210 -20.40 -26.06 38.43
CA VAL A 210 -21.49 -26.52 37.56
C VAL A 210 -22.70 -25.56 37.59
N LYS A 211 -23.06 -25.10 38.80
CA LYS A 211 -24.18 -24.16 38.96
C LYS A 211 -23.91 -22.82 38.33
N TYR A 212 -22.70 -22.32 38.48
CA TYR A 212 -22.22 -21.07 37.88
C TYR A 212 -22.25 -21.10 36.32
N VAL A 213 -21.69 -22.16 35.72
CA VAL A 213 -21.71 -22.36 34.27
C VAL A 213 -23.14 -22.47 33.75
N LYS A 214 -24.02 -23.17 34.44
CA LYS A 214 -25.45 -23.31 34.06
C LYS A 214 -26.16 -21.96 34.07
N GLU A 215 -25.91 -21.14 35.07
CA GLU A 215 -26.48 -19.79 35.18
C GLU A 215 -26.03 -18.89 34.00
N ILE A 216 -24.73 -18.89 33.65
CA ILE A 216 -24.23 -18.11 32.52
C ILE A 216 -24.87 -18.57 31.22
N ARG A 217 -24.94 -19.90 30.98
CA ARG A 217 -25.62 -20.43 29.78
C ARG A 217 -27.08 -19.99 29.67
N ILE A 218 -27.79 -19.91 30.76
CA ILE A 218 -29.17 -19.42 30.78
C ILE A 218 -29.23 -17.93 30.49
N GLN A 219 -28.41 -17.12 31.14
CA GLN A 219 -28.36 -15.69 30.89
C GLN A 219 -28.08 -15.37 29.42
N ARG A 220 -27.16 -16.12 28.79
CA ARG A 220 -26.85 -15.98 27.37
C ARG A 220 -28.04 -16.43 26.50
N ALA A 221 -28.67 -17.55 26.80
CA ALA A 221 -29.87 -18.00 26.10
C ALA A 221 -31.05 -17.00 26.22
N MET A 222 -31.18 -16.31 27.36
CA MET A 222 -32.17 -15.21 27.50
C MET A 222 -31.87 -14.05 26.56
N SER A 223 -30.62 -13.64 26.45
CA SER A 223 -30.20 -12.61 25.50
C SER A 223 -30.47 -13.03 24.04
N ASP A 224 -30.12 -14.27 23.68
CA ASP A 224 -30.38 -14.77 22.32
C ASP A 224 -31.86 -14.83 21.99
N LEU A 225 -32.72 -15.17 22.96
CA LEU A 225 -34.17 -15.16 22.81
C LEU A 225 -34.75 -13.77 22.58
N GLN A 226 -34.09 -12.71 23.07
CA GLN A 226 -34.50 -11.32 22.88
C GLN A 226 -33.98 -10.74 21.58
N GLN A 227 -32.73 -11.07 21.21
CA GLN A 227 -32.00 -10.39 20.12
C GLN A 227 -32.06 -11.12 18.80
N THR A 228 -32.41 -12.43 18.77
CA THR A 228 -32.39 -13.26 17.57
C THR A 228 -33.73 -13.94 17.33
N ASP A 229 -34.00 -14.28 16.06
CA ASP A 229 -35.15 -15.09 15.67
C ASP A 229 -34.78 -16.60 15.54
N HIS A 230 -33.64 -17.03 16.12
CA HIS A 230 -33.19 -18.42 16.08
C HIS A 230 -34.16 -19.35 16.76
N SER A 231 -34.24 -20.60 16.29
CA SER A 231 -35.08 -21.61 16.93
C SER A 231 -34.60 -21.92 18.35
N ILE A 232 -35.51 -22.29 19.26
CA ILE A 232 -35.14 -22.66 20.64
C ILE A 232 -34.16 -23.85 20.62
N SER A 233 -34.26 -24.73 19.64
CA SER A 233 -33.32 -25.84 19.47
C SER A 233 -31.90 -25.35 19.13
N GLN A 234 -31.80 -24.35 18.27
CA GLN A 234 -30.52 -23.73 17.91
C GLN A 234 -29.93 -23.01 19.10
N ILE A 235 -30.71 -22.19 19.80
CA ILE A 235 -30.29 -21.48 21.03
C ILE A 235 -29.81 -22.45 22.11
N ALA A 236 -30.46 -23.60 22.26
CA ALA A 236 -30.03 -24.61 23.23
C ALA A 236 -28.61 -25.12 22.89
N LEU A 237 -28.37 -25.48 21.64
CA LEU A 237 -27.05 -25.98 21.18
C LEU A 237 -25.98 -24.91 21.29
N ASP A 238 -26.26 -23.69 20.81
CA ASP A 238 -25.30 -22.56 20.81
C ASP A 238 -24.89 -22.15 22.22
N ASN A 239 -25.73 -22.44 23.22
CA ASN A 239 -25.43 -22.18 24.61
C ASN A 239 -24.99 -23.45 25.39
N GLY A 240 -24.56 -24.51 24.71
CA GLY A 240 -23.94 -25.70 25.31
C GLY A 240 -24.91 -26.60 26.08
N PHE A 241 -26.20 -26.54 25.77
CA PHE A 241 -27.16 -27.52 26.25
C PHE A 241 -27.25 -28.71 25.28
N SER A 242 -27.07 -29.90 25.81
CA SER A 242 -27.09 -31.13 24.99
C SER A 242 -28.41 -31.36 24.22
N THR A 243 -29.49 -30.82 24.74
CA THR A 243 -30.84 -30.94 24.14
C THR A 243 -31.70 -29.70 24.44
N PRO A 244 -32.71 -29.41 23.59
CA PRO A 244 -33.70 -28.37 23.89
C PRO A 244 -34.45 -28.61 25.19
N SER A 245 -34.65 -29.87 25.56
CA SER A 245 -35.28 -30.22 26.84
C SER A 245 -34.40 -29.89 28.05
N ALA A 246 -33.08 -29.99 27.91
CA ALA A 246 -32.15 -29.59 28.97
C ALA A 246 -32.19 -28.08 29.21
N LEU A 247 -32.22 -27.28 28.12
CA LEU A 247 -32.48 -25.83 28.19
C LEU A 247 -33.83 -25.58 28.86
N GLY A 248 -34.91 -26.22 28.41
CA GLY A 248 -36.25 -26.03 28.92
C GLY A 248 -36.34 -26.28 30.42
N SER A 249 -35.65 -27.34 30.91
CA SER A 249 -35.61 -27.66 32.36
C SER A 249 -34.82 -26.62 33.13
N ALA A 250 -33.67 -26.19 32.58
CA ALA A 250 -32.86 -25.14 33.21
C ALA A 250 -33.61 -23.81 33.24
N PHE A 251 -34.28 -23.46 32.17
CA PHE A 251 -35.07 -22.23 32.05
C PHE A 251 -36.20 -22.15 33.07
N ARG A 252 -36.97 -23.26 33.25
CA ARG A 252 -37.98 -23.34 34.28
C ARG A 252 -37.42 -23.21 35.71
N GLU A 253 -36.24 -23.81 35.96
CA GLU A 253 -35.59 -23.72 37.27
C GLU A 253 -35.16 -22.29 37.63
N TYR A 254 -34.64 -21.53 36.66
CA TYR A 254 -34.02 -20.23 36.91
C TYR A 254 -34.92 -19.03 36.56
N VAL A 255 -35.76 -19.14 35.51
CA VAL A 255 -36.58 -18.05 34.98
C VAL A 255 -38.04 -18.26 35.33
N HIS A 256 -38.42 -19.46 35.86
CA HIS A 256 -39.77 -19.85 36.27
C HIS A 256 -40.79 -19.86 35.11
N MET A 257 -40.34 -19.92 33.84
CA MET A 257 -41.13 -20.04 32.63
C MET A 257 -40.39 -20.83 31.57
N THR A 258 -41.03 -21.20 30.47
CA THR A 258 -40.37 -21.83 29.34
C THR A 258 -39.66 -20.80 28.45
N ALA A 259 -38.67 -21.23 27.66
CA ALA A 259 -37.98 -20.37 26.70
C ALA A 259 -38.95 -19.78 25.65
N SER A 260 -40.02 -20.53 25.25
CA SER A 260 -41.07 -20.05 24.36
C SER A 260 -41.92 -18.97 25.00
N GLU A 261 -42.35 -19.16 26.27
CA GLU A 261 -43.10 -18.17 27.01
C GLU A 261 -42.29 -16.93 27.27
N TYR A 262 -40.99 -17.07 27.55
CA TYR A 262 -40.06 -15.94 27.71
C TYR A 262 -39.97 -15.11 26.43
N ARG A 263 -39.77 -15.75 25.28
CA ARG A 263 -39.70 -15.05 23.95
C ARG A 263 -41.01 -14.29 23.65
N GLN A 264 -42.14 -14.81 24.09
CA GLN A 264 -43.45 -14.17 23.91
C GLN A 264 -43.79 -13.16 25.00
N SER A 265 -43.01 -13.11 26.07
CA SER A 265 -43.27 -12.22 27.21
C SER A 265 -43.10 -10.75 26.83
N SER A 266 -43.74 -9.88 27.60
CA SER A 266 -43.59 -8.42 27.47
C SER A 266 -42.15 -7.98 27.66
N ALA A 267 -41.40 -8.62 28.56
CA ALA A 267 -39.96 -8.32 28.76
C ALA A 267 -39.08 -8.58 27.55
N ALA A 268 -39.30 -9.69 26.83
CA ALA A 268 -38.56 -9.98 25.62
C ALA A 268 -38.96 -9.05 24.46
N LYS A 269 -40.24 -8.75 24.31
CA LYS A 269 -40.74 -7.80 23.31
C LYS A 269 -40.23 -6.39 23.57
N GLN A 270 -40.27 -5.96 24.80
CA GLN A 270 -39.78 -4.64 25.21
C GLN A 270 -38.25 -4.52 24.95
N GLY A 271 -37.47 -5.58 25.24
CA GLY A 271 -36.06 -5.60 24.92
C GLY A 271 -35.75 -5.48 23.42
N LYS A 272 -36.58 -6.13 22.56
CA LYS A 272 -36.44 -6.01 21.09
C LYS A 272 -36.85 -4.60 20.62
N GLU A 273 -37.93 -4.04 21.13
CA GLU A 273 -38.37 -2.65 20.82
C GLU A 273 -37.36 -1.60 21.27
N GLU A 274 -36.76 -1.78 22.46
CA GLU A 274 -35.69 -0.92 22.94
C GLU A 274 -34.43 -0.99 22.08
N LEU A 275 -34.05 -2.19 21.62
CA LEU A 275 -32.93 -2.38 20.71
C LEU A 275 -33.15 -1.70 19.34
N ASP A 276 -34.35 -1.86 18.76
CA ASP A 276 -34.73 -1.23 17.49
C ASP A 276 -34.84 0.30 17.63
N ALA A 277 -35.33 0.78 18.74
CA ALA A 277 -35.34 2.20 19.05
C ALA A 277 -33.93 2.77 19.19
N ARG A 278 -33.01 2.06 19.87
CA ARG A 278 -31.58 2.42 19.94
C ARG A 278 -30.92 2.42 18.57
N LYS A 279 -31.12 1.39 17.76
CA LYS A 279 -30.60 1.37 16.37
C LYS A 279 -31.08 2.58 15.58
N THR A 280 -32.36 2.95 15.74
CA THR A 280 -32.94 4.12 15.08
C THR A 280 -32.36 5.44 15.60
N GLU A 281 -32.15 5.55 16.93
CA GLU A 281 -31.52 6.72 17.53
C GLU A 281 -30.07 6.88 17.08
N VAL A 282 -29.30 5.78 17.08
CA VAL A 282 -27.91 5.75 16.59
C VAL A 282 -27.86 6.16 15.12
N ARG A 283 -28.76 5.66 14.28
CA ARG A 283 -28.90 6.10 12.88
C ARG A 283 -29.15 7.59 12.73
N LYS A 284 -29.97 8.18 13.61
CA LYS A 284 -30.26 9.63 13.58
C LYS A 284 -29.08 10.48 14.06
N LYS A 285 -28.32 9.98 15.05
CA LYS A 285 -27.17 10.71 15.62
C LYS A 285 -25.93 10.58 14.75
N LEU A 286 -25.70 9.41 14.17
CA LEU A 286 -24.69 9.23 13.15
C LEU A 286 -25.23 9.92 11.90
N ASP A 287 -24.50 10.87 11.35
CA ASP A 287 -24.75 11.33 9.99
C ASP A 287 -24.44 10.13 9.07
N LEU A 288 -25.47 9.33 8.79
CA LEU A 288 -25.35 8.03 8.09
C LEU A 288 -24.82 8.16 6.66
N ARG A 289 -24.55 9.37 6.18
CA ARG A 289 -23.70 9.59 5.01
C ARG A 289 -22.31 8.94 5.12
N MET A 290 -21.89 8.59 6.34
CA MET A 290 -20.68 7.77 6.53
C MET A 290 -20.94 6.26 6.34
N PHE A 291 -22.17 5.79 6.48
CA PHE A 291 -22.53 4.36 6.50
C PHE A 291 -23.51 3.94 5.41
N GLU A 292 -24.33 4.84 4.90
CA GLU A 292 -24.96 4.59 3.63
C GLU A 292 -23.82 4.46 2.61
N ASP A 293 -23.93 3.49 1.70
CA ASP A 293 -23.40 3.65 0.37
C ASP A 293 -23.87 5.02 -0.10
N ALA A 294 -23.15 6.05 0.29
CA ALA A 294 -23.26 7.31 -0.38
C ALA A 294 -23.00 6.90 -1.83
N GLU A 295 -24.03 6.85 -2.64
CA GLU A 295 -23.87 6.96 -4.06
C GLU A 295 -22.79 7.99 -4.20
N SER A 296 -21.58 7.57 -4.60
CA SER A 296 -20.41 8.45 -4.57
C SER A 296 -20.85 9.71 -5.27
N GLU A 297 -21.01 10.80 -4.49
CA GLU A 297 -21.56 12.05 -5.03
C GLU A 297 -20.77 12.35 -6.28
N SER A 298 -21.45 12.43 -7.41
CA SER A 298 -20.80 12.69 -8.67
C SER A 298 -20.16 14.08 -8.59
N ILE A 299 -18.85 14.15 -8.72
CA ILE A 299 -18.10 15.41 -8.67
C ILE A 299 -18.48 16.20 -9.92
N GLN A 300 -19.22 17.30 -9.71
CA GLN A 300 -19.65 18.17 -10.79
C GLN A 300 -18.52 19.09 -11.20
N LEU A 301 -18.16 19.09 -12.50
CA LEU A 301 -17.11 19.94 -13.05
C LEU A 301 -17.62 20.65 -14.31
N VAL A 302 -17.60 21.97 -14.28
CA VAL A 302 -17.88 22.79 -15.47
C VAL A 302 -16.53 23.17 -16.11
N VAL A 303 -16.36 22.82 -17.37
CA VAL A 303 -15.15 23.04 -18.14
C VAL A 303 -15.41 24.09 -19.21
N ASP A 304 -14.74 25.21 -19.09
CA ASP A 304 -14.78 26.28 -20.10
C ASP A 304 -13.46 26.28 -20.88
N PRO A 305 -13.48 25.90 -22.18
CA PRO A 305 -12.24 25.86 -22.98
C PRO A 305 -11.59 27.22 -23.17
N ASP A 306 -12.32 28.33 -23.01
CA ASP A 306 -11.77 29.66 -23.16
C ASP A 306 -11.05 30.16 -21.89
N GLU A 307 -11.36 29.59 -20.74
CA GLU A 307 -10.70 29.87 -19.46
C GLU A 307 -9.47 28.95 -19.23
N SER A 308 -8.52 28.96 -20.17
CA SER A 308 -7.34 28.10 -20.07
C SER A 308 -6.08 28.85 -19.68
N THR A 309 -5.21 28.24 -18.91
CA THR A 309 -3.88 28.78 -18.56
C THR A 309 -2.76 28.01 -19.23
N PRO A 310 -1.63 28.63 -19.57
CA PRO A 310 -0.49 27.91 -20.13
C PRO A 310 -0.02 26.79 -19.15
N LEU A 311 0.22 25.61 -19.67
CA LEU A 311 0.77 24.47 -18.93
C LEU A 311 2.01 23.97 -19.66
N LYS A 312 3.10 23.70 -18.94
CA LYS A 312 4.23 22.99 -19.51
C LYS A 312 3.75 21.62 -20.01
N LYS A 313 3.81 21.40 -21.33
CA LYS A 313 3.41 20.11 -21.92
C LYS A 313 4.25 18.98 -21.30
N TRP A 314 3.59 17.90 -20.92
CA TRP A 314 4.28 16.71 -20.46
C TRP A 314 5.09 16.07 -21.61
N LYS A 315 6.29 15.65 -21.28
CA LYS A 315 7.15 14.86 -22.17
C LYS A 315 7.82 13.75 -21.34
N ASN A 316 7.86 12.56 -21.87
CA ASN A 316 8.61 11.45 -21.30
C ASN A 316 10.09 11.62 -21.69
N GLU A 317 10.79 12.58 -21.09
CA GLU A 317 12.07 13.04 -21.63
C GLU A 317 13.22 12.07 -21.35
N ILE A 318 13.20 11.33 -20.24
CA ILE A 318 14.26 10.42 -19.82
C ILE A 318 13.67 9.05 -19.55
N VAL A 319 14.27 8.01 -20.10
CA VAL A 319 13.98 6.59 -19.78
C VAL A 319 15.26 5.93 -19.31
N THR A 320 15.19 5.20 -18.20
CA THR A 320 16.33 4.46 -17.68
C THR A 320 16.51 3.16 -18.46
N GLY A 321 17.59 3.07 -19.21
CA GLY A 321 18.02 1.88 -19.94
C GLY A 321 18.81 0.89 -19.09
N GLY A 322 19.35 1.34 -17.96
CA GLY A 322 20.10 0.49 -17.04
C GLY A 322 21.57 0.36 -17.32
N ALA A 323 22.15 -0.76 -16.93
CA ALA A 323 23.57 -1.02 -17.13
C ALA A 323 23.92 -1.21 -18.62
N ALA A 324 25.02 -0.60 -19.04
CA ALA A 324 25.43 -0.56 -20.44
C ALA A 324 25.49 -1.95 -21.10
N TYR A 325 26.00 -2.95 -20.43
CA TYR A 325 26.14 -4.29 -21.01
C TYR A 325 24.78 -4.95 -21.34
N ASN A 326 23.69 -4.60 -20.66
CA ASN A 326 22.35 -5.11 -20.99
C ASN A 326 21.84 -4.53 -22.31
N LEU A 327 22.34 -3.38 -22.72
CA LEU A 327 21.93 -2.71 -23.95
C LEU A 327 22.52 -3.34 -25.23
N SER A 328 23.49 -4.24 -25.13
CA SER A 328 23.94 -5.07 -26.27
C SER A 328 22.95 -6.20 -26.58
N ASN A 329 21.95 -6.45 -25.72
CA ASN A 329 20.94 -7.48 -25.97
C ASN A 329 19.92 -6.99 -27.01
N ALA A 330 19.75 -7.76 -28.09
CA ALA A 330 18.81 -7.41 -29.17
C ALA A 330 17.35 -7.28 -28.72
N ALA A 331 16.89 -8.11 -27.76
CA ALA A 331 15.55 -7.99 -27.21
C ALA A 331 15.38 -6.69 -26.42
N MET A 332 16.39 -6.27 -25.66
CA MET A 332 16.39 -4.99 -24.96
C MET A 332 16.35 -3.81 -25.94
N GLN A 333 17.16 -3.83 -26.99
CA GLN A 333 17.15 -2.82 -28.02
C GLN A 333 15.79 -2.72 -28.72
N ALA A 334 15.16 -3.86 -29.06
CA ALA A 334 13.82 -3.88 -29.65
C ALA A 334 12.76 -3.26 -28.72
N GLN A 335 12.82 -3.53 -27.42
CA GLN A 335 11.91 -2.94 -26.44
C GLN A 335 12.16 -1.43 -26.26
N LEU A 336 13.40 -0.98 -26.27
CA LEU A 336 13.72 0.45 -26.22
C LEU A 336 13.22 1.19 -27.46
N LEU A 337 13.31 0.61 -28.65
CA LEU A 337 12.72 1.19 -29.87
C LEU A 337 11.20 1.23 -29.81
N PHE A 338 10.56 0.19 -29.32
CA PHE A 338 9.12 0.21 -29.05
C PHE A 338 8.74 1.34 -28.11
N LEU A 339 9.46 1.50 -26.99
CA LEU A 339 9.21 2.61 -26.06
C LEU A 339 9.49 3.97 -26.69
N LYS A 340 10.50 4.09 -27.57
CA LYS A 340 10.78 5.33 -28.31
C LYS A 340 9.58 5.74 -29.18
N GLU A 341 8.99 4.79 -29.88
CA GLU A 341 7.77 5.01 -30.67
C GLU A 341 6.57 5.40 -29.80
N GLN A 342 6.33 4.64 -28.72
CA GLN A 342 5.15 4.85 -27.87
C GLN A 342 5.24 6.09 -26.99
N LEU A 343 6.39 6.38 -26.40
CA LEU A 343 6.59 7.42 -25.39
C LEU A 343 7.32 8.65 -25.92
N ASP A 344 8.00 8.56 -27.05
CA ASP A 344 8.79 9.64 -27.67
C ASP A 344 9.83 10.25 -26.72
N TYR A 345 10.55 9.39 -25.96
CA TYR A 345 11.56 9.86 -25.04
C TYR A 345 12.79 10.45 -25.76
N GLU A 346 13.43 11.43 -25.10
CA GLU A 346 14.59 12.14 -25.65
C GLU A 346 15.91 11.49 -25.23
N TYR A 347 16.05 11.12 -23.95
CA TYR A 347 17.27 10.59 -23.36
C TYR A 347 17.10 9.16 -22.91
N LEU A 348 18.13 8.34 -23.15
CA LEU A 348 18.31 7.06 -22.49
C LEU A 348 19.37 7.19 -21.41
N LEU A 349 18.97 7.01 -20.13
CA LEU A 349 19.91 7.01 -19.02
C LEU A 349 20.61 5.64 -18.94
N ILE A 350 21.92 5.69 -18.97
CA ILE A 350 22.80 4.51 -18.99
C ILE A 350 23.81 4.63 -17.87
N TRP A 351 23.98 3.58 -17.07
CA TRP A 351 25.04 3.50 -16.06
C TRP A 351 25.98 2.32 -16.27
N SER A 352 27.01 2.19 -15.43
CA SER A 352 27.98 1.09 -15.44
C SER A 352 28.66 0.90 -16.79
N LEU A 353 28.91 2.02 -17.50
CA LEU A 353 29.62 1.98 -18.78
C LEU A 353 31.06 1.48 -18.60
N PHE A 354 31.68 1.80 -17.47
CA PHE A 354 33.04 1.39 -17.14
C PHE A 354 33.03 0.19 -16.19
N SER A 355 32.60 -0.96 -16.70
CA SER A 355 32.41 -2.17 -15.91
C SER A 355 33.09 -3.38 -16.56
N GLU A 356 33.38 -4.41 -15.77
CA GLU A 356 34.02 -5.61 -16.27
C GLU A 356 33.29 -6.28 -17.44
N PRO A 357 31.96 -6.40 -17.47
CA PRO A 357 31.26 -6.97 -18.63
C PRO A 357 31.47 -6.19 -19.93
N MET A 358 31.80 -4.90 -19.83
CA MET A 358 32.13 -4.10 -21.02
C MET A 358 33.52 -4.37 -21.59
N GLN A 359 34.35 -5.19 -20.92
CA GLN A 359 35.64 -5.68 -21.40
C GLN A 359 36.55 -4.56 -21.90
N ILE A 360 36.66 -3.47 -21.14
CA ILE A 360 37.44 -2.30 -21.52
C ILE A 360 38.93 -2.60 -21.50
N PHE A 361 39.37 -3.37 -20.54
CA PHE A 361 40.77 -3.78 -20.41
C PHE A 361 40.92 -5.27 -20.60
N TYR A 362 41.99 -5.66 -21.27
CA TYR A 362 42.32 -7.06 -21.54
C TYR A 362 43.66 -7.42 -20.86
N GLY A 363 43.59 -8.29 -19.87
CA GLY A 363 44.76 -8.68 -19.12
C GLY A 363 45.36 -7.60 -18.24
N GLU A 364 46.68 -7.63 -18.03
CA GLU A 364 47.37 -6.69 -17.14
C GLU A 364 47.75 -5.36 -17.79
N ASP A 365 47.89 -5.36 -19.15
CA ASP A 365 48.20 -4.13 -19.89
C ASP A 365 46.95 -3.31 -20.12
N ARG A 366 46.88 -2.17 -19.42
CA ARG A 366 45.76 -1.23 -19.50
C ARG A 366 46.06 0.03 -20.31
N SER A 367 47.22 0.04 -21.01
CA SER A 367 47.64 1.23 -21.79
C SER A 367 46.75 1.50 -22.99
N ASN A 368 46.03 0.48 -23.49
CA ASN A 368 45.19 0.58 -24.69
C ASN A 368 43.76 0.06 -24.42
N PRO A 369 42.83 0.91 -23.93
CA PRO A 369 41.47 0.51 -23.66
C PRO A 369 40.72 0.07 -24.92
N ASN A 370 39.91 -0.98 -24.81
CA ASN A 370 39.01 -1.46 -25.84
C ASN A 370 37.62 -0.82 -25.68
N TYR A 371 37.21 -0.02 -26.63
CA TYR A 371 35.88 0.65 -26.57
C TYR A 371 34.79 -0.08 -27.42
N ALA A 372 35.08 -1.25 -28.03
CA ALA A 372 34.17 -1.89 -28.97
C ALA A 372 32.75 -2.11 -28.39
N ARG A 373 32.64 -2.62 -27.14
CA ARG A 373 31.32 -2.81 -26.51
C ARG A 373 30.65 -1.51 -26.10
N ILE A 374 31.44 -0.51 -25.75
CA ILE A 374 30.90 0.85 -25.48
C ILE A 374 30.32 1.42 -26.77
N ASP A 375 31.05 1.24 -27.88
CA ASP A 375 30.60 1.70 -29.19
C ASP A 375 29.31 1.02 -29.63
N GLU A 376 29.16 -0.31 -29.44
CA GLU A 376 27.91 -1.02 -29.73
C GLU A 376 26.69 -0.34 -29.07
N VAL A 377 26.81 0.02 -27.79
CA VAL A 377 25.74 0.67 -27.02
C VAL A 377 25.49 2.09 -27.51
N LEU A 378 26.55 2.87 -27.71
CA LEU A 378 26.42 4.26 -28.12
C LEU A 378 25.99 4.40 -29.59
N ASP A 379 26.46 3.51 -30.48
CA ASP A 379 26.03 3.40 -31.87
C ASP A 379 24.53 3.13 -31.96
N PHE A 380 24.00 2.22 -31.13
CA PHE A 380 22.56 1.98 -31.06
C PHE A 380 21.78 3.27 -30.72
N CYS A 381 22.22 4.03 -29.73
CA CYS A 381 21.58 5.27 -29.36
C CYS A 381 21.64 6.31 -30.51
N VAL A 382 22.82 6.53 -31.07
CA VAL A 382 23.04 7.55 -32.12
C VAL A 382 22.28 7.22 -33.39
N ASN A 383 22.33 5.96 -33.84
CA ASN A 383 21.65 5.51 -35.06
C ASN A 383 20.13 5.58 -34.97
N ASN A 384 19.57 5.59 -33.76
CA ASN A 384 18.13 5.69 -33.52
C ASN A 384 17.68 7.07 -32.99
N ASN A 385 18.52 8.10 -33.11
CA ASN A 385 18.24 9.47 -32.65
C ASN A 385 17.85 9.53 -31.15
N ILE A 386 18.50 8.72 -30.34
CA ILE A 386 18.35 8.70 -28.88
C ILE A 386 19.55 9.45 -28.27
N LYS A 387 19.30 10.51 -27.52
CA LYS A 387 20.35 11.20 -26.77
C LYS A 387 20.75 10.40 -25.54
N VAL A 388 22.04 10.42 -25.23
CA VAL A 388 22.56 9.67 -24.08
C VAL A 388 22.56 10.55 -22.82
N PHE A 389 22.01 10.01 -21.75
CA PHE A 389 22.20 10.49 -20.40
C PHE A 389 23.12 9.51 -19.70
N LEU A 390 24.39 9.85 -19.60
CA LEU A 390 25.43 8.92 -19.20
C LEU A 390 25.80 9.14 -17.75
N ASP A 391 25.39 8.21 -16.90
CA ASP A 391 25.88 8.14 -15.52
C ASP A 391 27.28 7.48 -15.54
N LEU A 392 28.31 8.30 -15.32
CA LEU A 392 29.72 7.90 -15.31
C LEU A 392 30.09 7.19 -14.00
N SER A 393 29.16 7.11 -13.09
CA SER A 393 29.39 6.44 -11.83
C SER A 393 29.43 4.92 -11.99
N GLN A 394 30.21 4.29 -11.13
CA GLN A 394 30.18 2.84 -11.00
C GLN A 394 29.15 2.49 -9.93
N ARG A 395 27.94 2.16 -10.26
CA ARG A 395 26.93 1.75 -9.29
C ARG A 395 27.32 0.41 -8.65
N ARG A 396 28.21 0.46 -7.64
CA ARG A 396 28.68 -0.74 -6.91
C ARG A 396 27.60 -1.25 -5.96
N ASN A 397 27.43 -2.53 -5.95
CA ASN A 397 26.45 -3.27 -5.17
C ASN A 397 26.92 -3.54 -3.73
N LYS A 398 27.29 -2.51 -2.97
CA LYS A 398 27.58 -2.66 -1.52
C LYS A 398 26.35 -2.54 -0.61
N ALA A 399 25.22 -2.10 -1.12
CA ALA A 399 24.05 -1.81 -0.28
C ALA A 399 23.23 -3.04 0.10
N ILE A 400 23.58 -4.23 -0.41
CA ILE A 400 22.73 -5.42 -0.25
C ILE A 400 23.56 -6.60 0.23
N ALA A 401 24.06 -6.48 1.43
CA ALA A 401 24.61 -7.58 2.16
C ALA A 401 23.62 -7.98 3.26
N ARG A 402 22.90 -9.02 3.04
CA ARG A 402 22.46 -10.07 3.99
C ARG A 402 21.07 -10.64 3.65
N GLY A 403 21.10 -11.85 3.11
CA GLY A 403 20.03 -12.84 3.32
C GLY A 403 18.95 -12.96 2.27
N GLU A 404 18.59 -11.93 1.54
CA GLU A 404 17.77 -12.03 0.34
C GLU A 404 18.67 -11.70 -0.85
N ARG A 405 18.75 -12.61 -1.81
CA ARG A 405 19.42 -12.35 -3.10
C ARG A 405 18.62 -11.28 -3.84
N GLU A 406 18.76 -10.03 -3.46
CA GLU A 406 18.43 -8.96 -4.36
C GLU A 406 19.43 -9.03 -5.49
N ILE A 407 18.91 -9.35 -6.61
CA ILE A 407 19.70 -9.53 -7.81
C ILE A 407 19.80 -8.14 -8.42
N TYR A 408 20.64 -7.32 -7.85
CA TYR A 408 21.24 -6.25 -8.57
C TYR A 408 22.32 -6.86 -9.44
N ASP A 409 22.41 -6.28 -10.58
CA ASP A 409 23.48 -6.40 -11.48
C ASP A 409 24.83 -6.56 -10.74
N GLN A 410 25.42 -7.74 -10.80
CA GLN A 410 26.74 -8.00 -10.21
C GLN A 410 27.86 -7.28 -10.98
N CYS A 411 27.55 -6.13 -11.57
CA CYS A 411 28.48 -5.35 -12.35
C CYS A 411 29.59 -4.81 -11.46
N VAL A 412 30.71 -5.43 -11.51
CA VAL A 412 31.93 -4.92 -10.89
C VAL A 412 32.46 -3.80 -11.79
N GLY A 413 32.57 -2.59 -11.23
CA GLY A 413 33.20 -1.49 -11.93
C GLY A 413 34.69 -1.75 -12.16
N VAL A 414 35.26 -1.13 -13.17
CA VAL A 414 36.69 -1.14 -13.40
C VAL A 414 37.41 -0.50 -12.21
N ASP A 415 38.33 -1.25 -11.62
CA ASP A 415 39.18 -0.73 -10.56
C ASP A 415 40.41 -0.06 -11.14
N PHE A 416 40.58 1.24 -10.99
CA PHE A 416 41.75 1.99 -11.49
C PHE A 416 42.85 1.97 -10.43
N ARG A 417 44.07 1.59 -10.86
CA ARG A 417 45.25 1.39 -10.00
C ARG A 417 45.82 2.70 -9.45
N SER A 418 45.53 3.83 -10.14
CA SER A 418 45.98 5.16 -9.73
C SER A 418 45.11 6.26 -10.31
N ARG A 419 45.27 7.47 -9.76
CA ARG A 419 44.62 8.70 -10.30
C ARG A 419 45.01 8.94 -11.75
N GLU A 420 46.26 8.76 -12.08
CA GLU A 420 46.81 8.98 -13.43
C GLU A 420 46.16 7.99 -14.42
N GLU A 421 46.00 6.71 -14.04
CA GLU A 421 45.33 5.72 -14.86
C GLU A 421 43.91 6.11 -15.16
N TRP A 422 43.13 6.56 -14.13
CA TRP A 422 41.77 7.04 -14.33
C TRP A 422 41.70 8.27 -15.23
N GLU A 423 42.55 9.30 -15.01
CA GLU A 423 42.58 10.51 -15.83
C GLU A 423 42.97 10.22 -17.29
N ASN A 424 43.93 9.37 -17.52
CA ASN A 424 44.34 8.97 -18.87
C ASN A 424 43.22 8.20 -19.57
N PHE A 425 42.59 7.25 -18.86
CA PHE A 425 41.48 6.51 -19.41
C PHE A 425 40.29 7.41 -19.71
N PHE A 426 39.86 8.23 -18.77
CA PHE A 426 38.73 9.13 -18.95
C PHE A 426 38.95 10.14 -20.07
N SER A 427 40.15 10.74 -20.13
CA SER A 427 40.54 11.61 -21.24
C SER A 427 40.55 10.88 -22.59
N GLY A 428 41.07 9.64 -22.60
CA GLY A 428 41.07 8.77 -23.81
C GLY A 428 39.64 8.47 -24.29
N PHE A 429 38.74 8.11 -23.36
CA PHE A 429 37.34 7.87 -23.65
C PHE A 429 36.62 9.12 -24.22
N LEU A 430 36.79 10.28 -23.59
CA LEU A 430 36.18 11.51 -24.08
C LEU A 430 36.67 11.88 -25.49
N LYS A 431 37.95 11.74 -25.76
CA LYS A 431 38.52 11.93 -27.11
C LYS A 431 38.00 10.92 -28.10
N HIS A 432 37.80 9.65 -27.69
CA HIS A 432 37.25 8.59 -28.52
C HIS A 432 35.82 8.92 -28.97
N ILE A 433 34.92 9.19 -28.01
CA ILE A 433 33.51 9.50 -28.34
C ILE A 433 33.37 10.80 -29.13
N SER A 434 34.20 11.82 -28.86
CA SER A 434 34.19 13.08 -29.59
C SER A 434 34.60 12.88 -31.06
N ARG A 435 35.62 12.03 -31.32
CA ARG A 435 36.05 11.70 -32.66
C ARG A 435 35.07 10.84 -33.43
N ARG A 436 34.47 9.83 -32.75
CA ARG A 436 33.52 8.88 -33.36
C ARG A 436 32.19 9.50 -33.70
N TYR A 437 31.57 10.24 -32.76
CA TYR A 437 30.22 10.74 -32.92
C TYR A 437 30.14 12.24 -33.29
N GLY A 438 31.25 12.94 -33.22
CA GLY A 438 31.32 14.40 -33.45
C GLY A 438 30.91 15.21 -32.22
N GLU A 439 31.60 16.33 -32.05
CA GLU A 439 31.37 17.21 -30.88
C GLU A 439 29.92 17.68 -30.70
N THR A 440 29.23 18.00 -31.80
CA THR A 440 27.84 18.46 -31.76
C THR A 440 26.89 17.43 -31.20
N THR A 441 27.05 16.17 -31.58
CA THR A 441 26.29 15.03 -31.05
C THR A 441 26.56 14.86 -29.56
N VAL A 442 27.85 14.77 -29.18
CA VAL A 442 28.26 14.52 -27.80
C VAL A 442 27.88 15.68 -26.88
N ARG A 443 27.94 16.93 -27.31
CA ARG A 443 27.40 18.09 -26.53
C ARG A 443 25.91 17.98 -26.24
N SER A 444 25.15 17.25 -27.05
CA SER A 444 23.72 17.05 -26.82
C SER A 444 23.46 16.06 -25.68
N TRP A 445 24.45 15.29 -25.26
CA TRP A 445 24.39 14.32 -24.17
C TRP A 445 24.46 15.01 -22.81
N VAL A 446 24.19 14.23 -21.76
CA VAL A 446 24.36 14.64 -20.36
C VAL A 446 25.34 13.68 -19.71
N PHE A 447 26.31 14.23 -18.98
CA PHE A 447 27.31 13.47 -18.23
C PHE A 447 27.07 13.63 -16.75
N GLU A 448 26.55 12.57 -16.12
CA GLU A 448 26.21 12.55 -14.69
C GLU A 448 27.30 11.84 -13.88
N PHE A 449 27.55 12.40 -12.69
CA PHE A 449 28.31 11.74 -11.65
C PHE A 449 27.40 11.53 -10.45
N THR A 450 27.02 10.30 -10.18
CA THR A 450 26.20 9.93 -9.02
C THR A 450 27.10 9.63 -7.83
N PHE A 451 27.02 10.41 -6.75
CA PHE A 451 27.89 10.27 -5.58
C PHE A 451 27.17 9.77 -4.33
N PHE A 452 25.86 9.93 -4.24
CA PHE A 452 25.17 9.74 -2.99
C PHE A 452 23.96 8.82 -3.16
N LEU A 453 24.06 7.65 -2.53
CA LEU A 453 22.92 6.81 -2.21
C LEU A 453 22.78 6.81 -0.70
N ASN A 454 21.69 7.39 -0.21
CA ASN A 454 21.44 7.46 1.22
C ASN A 454 22.63 8.01 2.03
N GLU A 455 23.10 8.23 2.86
CA GLU A 455 24.13 8.69 3.79
C GLU A 455 25.59 8.33 3.44
N ARG A 456 25.83 7.53 2.39
CA ARG A 456 27.20 7.09 2.06
C ARG A 456 27.57 7.45 0.64
N PRO A 457 28.81 7.91 0.40
CA PRO A 457 29.30 8.08 -0.96
C PRO A 457 29.23 6.74 -1.68
N TYR A 458 28.58 6.73 -2.83
CA TYR A 458 28.41 5.53 -3.68
C TYR A 458 29.76 5.06 -4.26
N TYR A 459 30.78 5.88 -4.08
CA TYR A 459 32.12 5.75 -4.66
C TYR A 459 33.20 5.72 -3.61
N GLU A 460 33.85 4.62 -3.51
CA GLU A 460 35.20 4.56 -3.05
C GLU A 460 36.09 4.35 -4.29
N TYR A 461 36.53 5.44 -4.92
CA TYR A 461 37.80 5.39 -5.60
C TYR A 461 38.87 5.36 -4.51
N ASP A 462 39.64 4.28 -4.46
CA ASP A 462 40.69 4.13 -3.44
C ASP A 462 41.69 5.29 -3.41
N HIS A 463 41.68 6.13 -4.45
CA HIS A 463 42.67 7.19 -4.67
C HIS A 463 42.07 8.60 -4.82
N TYR A 464 40.74 8.75 -4.90
CA TYR A 464 40.07 10.04 -5.07
C TYR A 464 38.89 10.20 -4.12
N SER A 465 38.75 11.39 -3.50
CA SER A 465 37.48 11.77 -2.88
C SER A 465 36.42 12.11 -3.94
N PRO A 466 35.11 12.03 -3.63
CA PRO A 466 34.04 12.47 -4.54
C PRO A 466 34.25 13.88 -5.09
N ARG A 467 34.77 14.81 -4.25
CA ARG A 467 35.10 16.17 -4.66
C ARG A 467 36.19 16.22 -5.75
N GLU A 468 37.23 15.42 -5.59
CA GLU A 468 38.34 15.37 -6.55
C GLU A 468 37.89 14.77 -7.86
N VAL A 469 37.12 13.65 -7.82
CA VAL A 469 36.55 13.03 -9.03
C VAL A 469 35.67 14.01 -9.78
N TRP A 470 34.78 14.71 -9.07
CA TRP A 470 33.90 15.72 -9.66
C TRP A 470 34.71 16.81 -10.35
N ASN A 471 35.55 17.50 -9.57
CA ASN A 471 36.28 18.64 -10.13
C ASN A 471 37.17 18.28 -11.29
N ARG A 472 37.89 17.15 -11.18
CA ARG A 472 38.82 16.74 -12.25
C ARG A 472 38.06 16.18 -13.45
N GLY A 473 36.99 15.41 -13.23
CA GLY A 473 36.13 14.89 -14.30
C GLY A 473 35.47 16.01 -15.11
N VAL A 474 34.91 17.00 -14.43
CA VAL A 474 34.31 18.19 -15.07
C VAL A 474 35.36 18.97 -15.85
N SER A 475 36.56 19.19 -15.28
CA SER A 475 37.64 19.89 -16.00
C SER A 475 38.04 19.18 -17.27
N LEU A 476 38.31 17.85 -17.18
CA LEU A 476 38.65 17.03 -18.37
C LEU A 476 37.54 17.02 -19.41
N LEU A 477 36.28 16.94 -18.97
CA LEU A 477 35.14 16.97 -19.88
C LEU A 477 35.08 18.31 -20.65
N HIS A 478 35.21 19.44 -19.98
CA HIS A 478 35.16 20.75 -20.62
C HIS A 478 36.43 21.10 -21.44
N GLU A 479 37.59 20.57 -21.07
CA GLU A 479 38.83 20.68 -21.83
C GLU A 479 38.73 19.96 -23.20
N ILE A 480 38.07 18.77 -23.22
CA ILE A 480 38.02 17.94 -24.42
C ILE A 480 36.75 18.19 -25.22
N ILE A 481 35.63 18.45 -24.56
CA ILE A 481 34.30 18.69 -25.18
C ILE A 481 33.73 20.00 -24.60
N PRO A 482 34.16 21.16 -25.06
CA PRO A 482 33.69 22.45 -24.58
C PRO A 482 32.18 22.57 -24.73
N GLY A 483 31.50 22.91 -23.62
CA GLY A 483 30.04 23.06 -23.58
C GLY A 483 29.26 21.71 -23.43
N ALA A 484 29.96 20.63 -23.10
CA ALA A 484 29.30 19.41 -22.62
C ALA A 484 28.55 19.71 -21.31
N ARG A 485 27.38 19.08 -21.13
CA ARG A 485 26.53 19.31 -19.95
C ARG A 485 26.83 18.33 -18.84
N THR A 486 27.08 18.87 -17.65
CA THR A 486 27.36 18.12 -16.44
C THR A 486 26.12 17.97 -15.58
N ALA A 487 25.97 16.81 -14.95
CA ALA A 487 24.87 16.52 -14.01
C ALA A 487 25.40 15.83 -12.73
N GLY A 488 24.69 16.03 -11.65
CA GLY A 488 24.94 15.40 -10.36
C GLY A 488 24.17 16.11 -9.23
N PRO A 489 24.19 15.59 -8.01
CA PRO A 489 24.94 14.43 -7.53
C PRO A 489 24.21 13.08 -7.67
N GLY A 490 23.03 13.00 -8.29
CA GLY A 490 22.23 11.78 -8.43
C GLY A 490 21.69 11.25 -7.10
N MET A 491 21.48 12.11 -6.10
CA MET A 491 21.09 11.69 -4.76
C MET A 491 19.67 11.11 -4.73
N ILE A 492 19.46 10.07 -3.93
CA ILE A 492 18.13 9.53 -3.66
C ILE A 492 17.51 10.31 -2.49
N LEU A 493 16.29 10.80 -2.69
CA LEU A 493 15.51 11.44 -1.65
C LEU A 493 14.84 10.36 -0.76
N ALA A 494 15.22 10.34 0.53
CA ALA A 494 14.80 9.29 1.47
C ALA A 494 13.96 9.81 2.65
N GLY A 495 13.44 11.03 2.57
CA GLY A 495 12.58 11.62 3.61
C GLY A 495 13.29 12.26 4.80
N ASP A 496 14.61 12.20 4.89
CA ASP A 496 15.39 12.95 5.89
C ASP A 496 15.82 14.32 5.34
N SER A 497 15.03 15.34 5.66
CA SER A 497 15.25 16.69 5.13
C SER A 497 16.56 17.34 5.61
N GLU A 498 17.07 16.95 6.76
CA GLU A 498 18.30 17.54 7.28
C GLU A 498 19.53 16.92 6.62
N LEU A 499 19.55 15.63 6.46
CA LEU A 499 20.59 14.92 5.73
C LEU A 499 20.64 15.34 4.26
N GLN A 500 19.47 15.47 3.62
CA GLN A 500 19.36 15.98 2.24
C GLN A 500 20.02 17.35 2.09
N LYS A 501 19.78 18.28 3.03
CA LYS A 501 20.42 19.59 3.05
C LYS A 501 21.93 19.49 3.18
N GLN A 502 22.42 18.63 4.07
CA GLN A 502 23.87 18.42 4.25
C GLN A 502 24.54 17.91 2.98
N VAL A 503 23.91 16.93 2.28
CA VAL A 503 24.42 16.41 1.02
C VAL A 503 24.45 17.47 -0.07
N ILE A 504 23.38 18.27 -0.20
CA ILE A 504 23.33 19.39 -1.15
C ILE A 504 24.45 20.39 -0.85
N ASP A 505 24.60 20.81 0.41
CA ASP A 505 25.61 21.77 0.82
C ASP A 505 27.01 21.25 0.55
N GLN A 506 27.28 19.99 0.88
CA GLN A 506 28.57 19.35 0.64
C GLN A 506 28.91 19.33 -0.85
N PHE A 507 27.94 18.94 -1.71
CA PHE A 507 28.15 18.88 -3.15
C PHE A 507 28.34 20.25 -3.76
N MET A 508 27.50 21.21 -3.41
CA MET A 508 27.64 22.59 -3.89
C MET A 508 28.94 23.26 -3.45
N ALA A 509 29.47 22.85 -2.29
CA ALA A 509 30.78 23.33 -1.80
C ALA A 509 32.01 22.73 -2.53
N TYR A 510 31.80 21.81 -3.51
CA TYR A 510 32.92 21.29 -4.33
C TYR A 510 33.57 22.35 -5.22
N GLY A 511 32.84 23.42 -5.56
CA GLY A 511 33.41 24.61 -6.24
C GLY A 511 33.06 24.68 -7.71
N ASN A 512 32.66 23.62 -8.36
CA ASN A 512 32.14 23.59 -9.74
C ASN A 512 30.68 23.16 -9.72
N PRO A 513 29.71 24.09 -9.72
CA PRO A 513 28.30 23.69 -9.77
C PRO A 513 27.98 22.94 -11.07
N PRO A 514 27.08 21.94 -11.03
CA PRO A 514 26.67 21.24 -12.23
C PRO A 514 25.79 22.13 -13.12
N ASP A 515 25.71 21.83 -14.42
CA ASP A 515 24.69 22.44 -15.28
C ASP A 515 23.29 21.94 -14.92
N ILE A 516 23.20 20.70 -14.42
CA ILE A 516 21.97 20.00 -14.05
C ILE A 516 22.13 19.38 -12.65
N PHE A 517 21.34 19.86 -11.69
CA PHE A 517 21.26 19.22 -10.40
C PHE A 517 20.29 18.05 -10.48
N THR A 518 20.70 16.85 -10.04
CA THR A 518 19.89 15.63 -10.16
C THR A 518 19.56 15.01 -8.82
N VAL A 519 18.29 14.60 -8.70
CA VAL A 519 17.78 13.80 -7.59
C VAL A 519 16.99 12.63 -8.13
N ASN A 520 16.97 11.52 -7.41
CA ASN A 520 16.16 10.36 -7.72
C ASN A 520 15.10 10.19 -6.64
N TYR A 521 13.86 9.87 -7.03
CA TYR A 521 12.75 9.80 -6.11
C TYR A 521 11.93 8.51 -6.27
N PHE A 522 11.74 7.82 -5.15
CA PHE A 522 10.92 6.63 -5.07
C PHE A 522 9.78 6.89 -4.07
N LEU A 523 8.53 6.68 -4.52
CA LEU A 523 7.33 6.92 -3.71
C LEU A 523 7.29 6.05 -2.44
N MET A 524 7.92 4.87 -2.52
CA MET A 524 8.05 3.93 -1.40
C MET A 524 9.54 3.73 -1.11
N ASN A 525 9.99 4.21 0.03
CA ASN A 525 11.36 3.99 0.48
C ASN A 525 11.45 2.73 1.34
N SER A 526 12.55 2.01 1.24
CA SER A 526 12.92 0.97 2.20
C SER A 526 13.90 1.56 3.21
N THR A 527 13.58 1.46 4.50
CA THR A 527 14.54 1.75 5.57
C THR A 527 15.11 0.45 6.11
N GLU A 528 16.43 0.38 6.23
CA GLU A 528 17.11 -0.73 6.89
C GLU A 528 17.26 -0.42 8.38
N GLU A 529 16.44 -1.03 9.22
CA GLU A 529 16.61 -1.02 10.66
C GLU A 529 16.92 -2.45 11.12
N MET A 530 18.12 -2.67 11.65
CA MET A 530 18.60 -3.98 12.13
C MET A 530 18.54 -5.12 11.09
N GLY A 531 18.85 -4.85 9.82
CA GLY A 531 18.80 -5.83 8.74
C GLY A 531 17.38 -6.16 8.29
N ILE A 532 16.41 -5.35 8.67
CA ILE A 532 15.01 -5.45 8.27
C ILE A 532 14.72 -4.31 7.29
N TYR A 533 14.43 -4.67 6.03
CA TYR A 533 13.87 -3.70 5.09
C TYR A 533 12.43 -3.40 5.49
N ARG A 534 12.21 -2.28 6.17
CA ARG A 534 10.87 -1.74 6.36
C ARG A 534 10.56 -0.85 5.18
N ARG A 535 9.50 -1.14 4.47
CA ARG A 535 8.92 -0.20 3.51
C ARG A 535 8.29 0.93 4.30
N ASN A 536 8.92 2.08 4.28
CA ASN A 536 8.32 3.26 4.86
C ASN A 536 7.35 3.84 3.83
N MET A 537 6.10 3.40 3.88
CA MET A 537 5.01 4.16 3.29
C MET A 537 4.71 5.35 4.19
N ARG A 538 5.62 6.28 4.28
CA ARG A 538 5.19 7.63 4.60
C ARG A 538 4.27 8.03 3.45
N ASN A 539 3.17 8.72 3.77
CA ASN A 539 2.46 9.57 2.82
C ASN A 539 3.45 10.66 2.41
N ASN A 540 4.46 10.26 1.64
CA ASN A 540 5.50 11.13 1.17
C ASN A 540 4.87 11.90 0.05
N TYR A 541 4.62 13.11 0.36
CA TYR A 541 4.22 14.08 -0.61
C TYR A 541 5.50 14.47 -1.37
N PRO A 542 5.75 13.92 -2.56
CA PRO A 542 6.96 14.18 -3.34
C PRO A 542 7.17 15.67 -3.56
N GLU A 543 6.09 16.46 -3.56
CA GLU A 543 6.15 17.90 -3.67
C GLU A 543 6.92 18.57 -2.54
N LYS A 544 6.80 18.12 -1.29
CA LYS A 544 7.50 18.71 -0.15
C LYS A 544 8.99 18.47 -0.23
N GLU A 545 9.39 17.27 -0.62
CA GLU A 545 10.80 16.93 -0.74
C GLU A 545 11.46 17.63 -1.93
N LEU A 546 10.82 17.60 -3.10
CA LEU A 546 11.31 18.30 -4.29
C LEU A 546 11.37 19.82 -4.08
N GLU A 547 10.38 20.39 -3.37
CA GLU A 547 10.40 21.81 -3.03
C GLU A 547 11.51 22.15 -2.03
N SER A 548 11.76 21.30 -1.03
CA SER A 548 12.86 21.45 -0.07
C SER A 548 14.21 21.52 -0.80
N VAL A 549 14.45 20.62 -1.77
CA VAL A 549 15.65 20.67 -2.62
C VAL A 549 15.70 21.98 -3.42
N ALA A 550 14.61 22.34 -4.09
CA ALA A 550 14.56 23.55 -4.89
C ALA A 550 14.82 24.82 -4.04
N MET A 551 14.30 24.86 -2.81
CA MET A 551 14.60 25.97 -1.88
C MET A 551 16.09 26.00 -1.50
N ARG A 552 16.71 24.84 -1.27
CA ARG A 552 18.14 24.77 -0.93
C ARG A 552 19.02 25.18 -2.10
N LEU A 553 18.66 24.79 -3.32
CA LEU A 553 19.37 25.23 -4.52
C LEU A 553 19.28 26.75 -4.73
N ARG A 554 18.11 27.36 -4.46
CA ARG A 554 17.96 28.83 -4.46
C ARG A 554 18.85 29.50 -3.40
N HIS A 555 19.01 28.90 -2.22
CA HIS A 555 19.93 29.41 -1.20
C HIS A 555 21.39 29.48 -1.70
N TRP A 556 21.79 28.53 -2.54
CA TRP A 556 23.11 28.51 -3.18
C TRP A 556 23.20 29.36 -4.46
N ASN A 557 22.16 30.14 -4.80
CA ASN A 557 22.06 30.88 -6.06
C ASN A 557 22.31 29.98 -7.29
N PHE A 558 21.82 28.75 -7.24
CA PHE A 558 21.94 27.82 -8.37
C PHE A 558 21.03 28.23 -9.52
N HIS A 559 21.62 28.44 -10.72
CA HIS A 559 20.92 28.86 -11.94
C HIS A 559 20.82 27.76 -13.00
N GLY A 560 21.35 26.57 -12.72
CA GLY A 560 21.26 25.42 -13.61
C GLY A 560 19.85 24.79 -13.65
N LYS A 561 19.77 23.63 -14.27
CA LYS A 561 18.53 22.87 -14.39
C LYS A 561 18.38 21.92 -13.19
N TYR A 562 17.13 21.56 -12.88
CA TYR A 562 16.79 20.64 -11.81
C TYR A 562 16.03 19.43 -12.38
N TYR A 563 16.65 18.25 -12.41
CA TYR A 563 16.05 17.04 -12.97
C TYR A 563 15.81 15.98 -11.88
N CYS A 564 14.79 15.14 -12.12
CA CYS A 564 14.59 13.87 -11.41
C CYS A 564 14.66 12.72 -12.45
N PRO A 565 15.86 12.25 -12.80
CA PRO A 565 16.05 11.27 -13.88
C PRO A 565 15.42 9.92 -13.58
N GLU A 566 15.30 9.52 -12.32
CA GLU A 566 14.72 8.25 -11.89
C GLU A 566 13.55 8.52 -10.93
N PHE A 567 12.35 8.35 -11.45
CA PHE A 567 11.10 8.47 -10.69
C PHE A 567 10.30 7.18 -10.79
N ALA A 568 9.99 6.55 -9.64
CA ALA A 568 9.25 5.30 -9.61
C ALA A 568 8.47 5.10 -8.31
N LEU A 569 7.65 4.04 -8.29
CA LEU A 569 6.95 3.62 -7.09
C LEU A 569 7.94 3.16 -6.01
N THR A 570 8.85 2.26 -6.37
CA THR A 570 9.88 1.71 -5.46
C THR A 570 11.09 1.25 -6.24
N ILE A 571 12.24 1.26 -5.59
CA ILE A 571 13.49 0.67 -6.12
C ILE A 571 13.48 -0.87 -6.00
N ALA A 572 12.58 -1.44 -5.16
CA ALA A 572 12.55 -2.89 -4.92
C ALA A 572 12.24 -3.64 -6.22
N ASN A 573 13.04 -4.66 -6.49
CA ASN A 573 12.79 -5.67 -7.48
C ASN A 573 12.12 -6.87 -6.80
N ARG A 574 11.33 -7.65 -7.51
CA ARG A 574 10.55 -8.80 -6.98
C ARG A 574 9.41 -8.42 -6.04
N ASP A 575 8.76 -7.32 -6.32
CA ASP A 575 7.50 -6.95 -5.69
C ASP A 575 6.41 -6.80 -6.75
N PHE A 576 5.48 -7.74 -6.79
CA PHE A 576 4.40 -7.75 -7.79
C PHE A 576 3.52 -6.48 -7.78
N ILE A 577 3.65 -5.61 -6.79
CA ILE A 577 3.06 -4.27 -6.82
C ILE A 577 3.56 -3.45 -8.02
N GLN A 578 4.79 -3.72 -8.49
CA GLN A 578 5.38 -3.10 -9.68
C GLN A 578 4.62 -3.47 -10.97
N ASP A 579 3.92 -4.60 -10.97
CA ASP A 579 3.17 -5.11 -12.11
C ASP A 579 1.69 -4.70 -12.08
N SER A 580 1.25 -4.06 -10.99
CA SER A 580 -0.16 -3.78 -10.70
C SER A 580 -0.65 -2.44 -11.26
N CYS A 581 -1.97 -2.29 -11.35
CA CYS A 581 -2.65 -1.02 -11.65
C CYS A 581 -2.41 0.04 -10.57
N TYR A 582 -2.14 -0.36 -9.32
CA TYR A 582 -1.77 0.56 -8.24
C TYR A 582 -0.54 1.41 -8.60
N ARG A 583 0.51 0.81 -9.19
CA ARG A 583 1.68 1.56 -9.65
C ARG A 583 1.30 2.66 -10.64
N ALA A 584 0.45 2.34 -11.61
CA ALA A 584 0.00 3.31 -12.62
C ALA A 584 -0.76 4.49 -11.99
N THR A 585 -1.70 4.19 -11.07
CA THR A 585 -2.48 5.23 -10.38
C THR A 585 -1.61 6.06 -9.44
N SER A 586 -0.68 5.44 -8.70
CA SER A 586 0.26 6.14 -7.81
C SER A 586 1.16 7.12 -8.58
N LEU A 587 1.67 6.70 -9.75
CA LEU A 587 2.51 7.54 -10.60
C LEU A 587 1.74 8.77 -11.10
N ILE A 588 0.53 8.59 -11.67
CA ILE A 588 -0.26 9.72 -12.18
C ILE A 588 -0.65 10.67 -11.04
N TRP A 589 -1.17 10.13 -9.95
CA TRP A 589 -1.57 10.92 -8.78
C TRP A 589 -0.42 11.76 -8.22
N SER A 590 0.78 11.19 -8.15
CA SER A 590 1.97 11.90 -7.72
C SER A 590 2.43 12.92 -8.75
N ILE A 591 2.45 12.56 -10.05
CA ILE A 591 2.87 13.46 -11.13
C ILE A 591 1.96 14.69 -11.22
N PHE A 592 0.64 14.55 -11.04
CA PHE A 592 -0.26 15.70 -11.01
C PHE A 592 0.15 16.74 -9.95
N ARG A 593 0.66 16.29 -8.82
CA ARG A 593 1.08 17.14 -7.69
C ARG A 593 2.42 17.81 -7.94
N ILE A 594 3.34 17.11 -8.60
CA ILE A 594 4.71 17.62 -8.88
C ILE A 594 4.89 18.17 -10.28
N TRP A 595 3.81 18.32 -11.04
CA TRP A 595 3.87 18.85 -12.42
C TRP A 595 4.59 20.20 -12.47
N SER A 596 5.67 20.28 -13.19
CA SER A 596 6.53 21.46 -13.31
C SER A 596 7.43 21.80 -12.09
N MET A 597 7.55 20.93 -11.10
CA MET A 597 8.48 21.13 -9.97
C MET A 597 9.94 20.86 -10.37
N THR A 598 10.14 20.01 -11.36
CA THR A 598 11.43 19.74 -11.98
C THR A 598 11.43 20.13 -13.44
N ASP A 599 12.62 20.42 -14.01
CA ASP A 599 12.73 20.69 -15.44
C ASP A 599 12.48 19.43 -16.27
N LYS A 600 12.93 18.25 -15.80
CA LYS A 600 12.68 16.95 -16.43
C LYS A 600 12.44 15.88 -15.36
N LEU A 601 11.52 14.97 -15.67
CA LEU A 601 11.24 13.79 -14.87
C LEU A 601 11.41 12.54 -15.72
N GLY A 602 12.11 11.53 -15.19
CA GLY A 602 12.44 10.32 -15.91
C GLY A 602 11.66 9.10 -15.45
N ILE A 603 11.68 8.06 -16.26
CA ILE A 603 10.99 6.78 -16.05
C ILE A 603 12.02 5.72 -15.64
N PHE A 604 11.81 5.12 -14.51
CA PHE A 604 12.63 4.04 -13.95
C PHE A 604 11.80 2.76 -13.79
N TYR A 605 12.05 1.66 -14.52
CA TYR A 605 12.94 1.27 -15.61
C TYR A 605 12.19 1.11 -16.94
N ALA A 606 12.95 0.95 -18.07
CA ALA A 606 12.36 0.62 -19.35
C ALA A 606 11.76 -0.79 -19.38
N SER A 607 12.49 -1.79 -18.93
CA SER A 607 12.14 -3.20 -19.12
C SER A 607 12.60 -4.08 -17.97
N ASP A 608 11.89 -5.18 -17.74
CA ASP A 608 12.31 -6.25 -16.82
C ASP A 608 13.53 -7.05 -17.33
N LEU A 609 13.93 -6.87 -18.58
CA LEU A 609 15.19 -7.43 -19.10
C LEU A 609 16.43 -6.91 -18.36
N LEU A 610 16.32 -5.77 -17.68
CA LEU A 610 17.36 -5.24 -16.79
C LEU A 610 17.58 -6.12 -15.55
N ASN A 611 16.55 -6.87 -15.19
CA ASN A 611 16.52 -7.77 -14.05
C ASN A 611 16.35 -9.22 -14.51
N SER A 612 16.90 -9.60 -15.67
CA SER A 612 16.76 -10.93 -16.21
C SER A 612 17.55 -11.93 -15.36
N TYR A 613 16.83 -12.58 -14.47
CA TYR A 613 17.40 -13.64 -13.64
C TYR A 613 16.95 -14.98 -14.15
N ALA A 614 17.92 -15.85 -14.25
CA ALA A 614 17.73 -17.24 -14.63
C ALA A 614 16.99 -18.08 -13.56
N ASP A 615 16.46 -17.45 -12.52
CA ASP A 615 15.83 -18.14 -11.40
C ASP A 615 14.30 -18.12 -11.42
N SER A 616 13.68 -17.47 -12.40
CA SER A 616 12.24 -17.51 -12.64
C SER A 616 11.94 -17.68 -14.11
N SER A 617 11.09 -18.65 -14.43
CA SER A 617 10.48 -18.82 -15.75
C SER A 617 9.16 -18.06 -15.89
N ASP A 618 8.70 -17.41 -14.82
CA ASP A 618 7.45 -16.69 -14.80
C ASP A 618 7.48 -15.45 -15.71
N ILE A 619 6.32 -15.11 -16.27
CA ILE A 619 6.17 -13.93 -17.12
C ILE A 619 6.33 -12.63 -16.34
N LEU A 620 6.04 -12.66 -15.04
CA LEU A 620 6.21 -11.57 -14.09
C LEU A 620 7.09 -12.03 -12.92
N ALA A 621 7.95 -11.14 -12.48
CA ALA A 621 8.83 -11.36 -11.34
C ALA A 621 8.79 -10.18 -10.35
N GLY A 622 7.80 -9.27 -10.46
CA GLY A 622 7.73 -8.09 -9.61
C GLY A 622 8.84 -7.08 -9.88
N ALA A 623 9.40 -7.08 -11.08
CA ALA A 623 10.49 -6.19 -11.44
C ALA A 623 10.01 -4.77 -11.85
N GLY A 624 10.91 -3.79 -11.75
CA GLY A 624 10.58 -2.37 -11.91
C GLY A 624 10.37 -1.87 -13.33
N GLY A 625 10.50 -2.72 -14.38
CA GLY A 625 10.26 -2.33 -15.77
C GLY A 625 8.84 -1.84 -16.03
N ILE A 626 8.67 -1.02 -17.06
CA ILE A 626 7.34 -0.69 -17.60
C ILE A 626 6.92 -1.65 -18.72
N LEU A 627 7.86 -2.47 -19.21
CA LEU A 627 7.62 -3.64 -20.02
C LEU A 627 8.10 -4.89 -19.27
N THR A 628 7.42 -6.01 -19.49
CA THR A 628 7.89 -7.32 -19.01
C THR A 628 9.12 -7.77 -19.80
N ARG A 629 9.79 -8.82 -19.33
CA ARG A 629 10.89 -9.48 -20.07
C ARG A 629 10.51 -9.83 -21.51
N ASP A 630 9.25 -10.22 -21.73
CA ASP A 630 8.72 -10.62 -23.03
C ASP A 630 8.12 -9.45 -23.83
N GLY A 631 8.33 -8.21 -23.39
CA GLY A 631 7.89 -7.00 -24.07
C GLY A 631 6.39 -6.71 -23.96
N ILE A 632 5.70 -7.26 -22.98
CA ILE A 632 4.31 -6.94 -22.70
C ILE A 632 4.25 -5.66 -21.86
N ALA A 633 3.39 -4.71 -22.23
CA ALA A 633 3.23 -3.47 -21.51
C ALA A 633 2.54 -3.69 -20.15
N LYS A 634 3.13 -3.11 -19.11
CA LYS A 634 2.53 -3.07 -17.77
C LYS A 634 1.63 -1.82 -17.62
N PRO A 635 0.71 -1.77 -16.66
CA PRO A 635 -0.17 -0.61 -16.44
C PRO A 635 0.57 0.74 -16.39
N ALA A 636 1.78 0.77 -15.80
CA ALA A 636 2.60 1.97 -15.71
C ALA A 636 3.04 2.54 -17.07
N MET A 637 3.26 1.69 -18.08
CA MET A 637 3.58 2.14 -19.44
C MET A 637 2.44 2.98 -20.02
N TYR A 638 1.20 2.51 -19.84
CA TYR A 638 0.02 3.25 -20.30
C TYR A 638 -0.19 4.56 -19.55
N ALA A 639 0.19 4.62 -18.26
CA ALA A 639 0.16 5.87 -17.51
C ALA A 639 1.03 6.95 -18.18
N PHE A 640 2.27 6.61 -18.55
CA PHE A 640 3.16 7.54 -19.25
C PHE A 640 2.70 7.86 -20.68
N GLN A 641 2.07 6.92 -21.37
CA GLN A 641 1.47 7.16 -22.67
C GLN A 641 0.31 8.17 -22.56
N PHE A 642 -0.56 8.02 -21.56
CA PHE A 642 -1.68 8.94 -21.34
C PHE A 642 -1.21 10.35 -20.94
N LEU A 643 -0.17 10.45 -20.13
CA LEU A 643 0.45 11.72 -19.77
C LEU A 643 1.02 12.43 -21.01
N LYS A 644 1.67 11.71 -21.93
CA LYS A 644 2.19 12.27 -23.19
C LYS A 644 1.07 12.87 -24.06
N ASP A 645 -0.10 12.22 -24.03
CA ASP A 645 -1.27 12.63 -24.83
C ASP A 645 -2.02 13.85 -24.25
N MET A 646 -1.57 14.40 -23.09
CA MET A 646 -2.14 15.61 -22.49
C MET A 646 -1.73 16.89 -23.23
N GLY A 647 -2.59 17.92 -23.16
CA GLY A 647 -2.38 19.22 -23.81
C GLY A 647 -1.42 20.15 -23.07
N ASP A 648 -1.20 21.32 -23.66
CA ASP A 648 -0.31 22.37 -23.15
C ASP A 648 -1.06 23.57 -22.54
N ARG A 649 -2.37 23.49 -22.44
CA ARG A 649 -3.21 24.48 -21.77
C ARG A 649 -4.08 23.80 -20.73
N LEU A 650 -3.95 24.25 -19.49
CA LEU A 650 -4.69 23.70 -18.35
C LEU A 650 -6.08 24.33 -18.28
N LEU A 651 -7.09 23.48 -18.16
CA LEU A 651 -8.48 23.86 -17.90
C LEU A 651 -8.88 23.55 -16.44
N VAL A 652 -8.61 22.32 -15.97
CA VAL A 652 -8.91 21.90 -14.60
C VAL A 652 -7.74 21.09 -14.06
N LYS A 653 -7.35 21.36 -12.82
CA LYS A 653 -6.36 20.56 -12.06
C LYS A 653 -6.90 20.22 -10.70
N ARG A 654 -6.98 18.93 -10.42
CA ARG A 654 -7.25 18.34 -9.12
C ARG A 654 -6.16 17.30 -8.83
N GLU A 655 -6.13 16.74 -7.65
CA GLU A 655 -5.17 15.68 -7.32
C GLU A 655 -5.45 14.36 -8.04
N ASP A 656 -6.69 14.13 -8.47
CA ASP A 656 -7.20 12.90 -9.07
C ASP A 656 -7.71 13.08 -10.51
N LEU A 657 -7.68 14.29 -11.04
CA LEU A 657 -8.13 14.60 -12.40
C LEU A 657 -7.43 15.84 -12.96
N MET A 658 -7.00 15.75 -14.19
CA MET A 658 -6.47 16.89 -14.95
C MET A 658 -7.16 16.98 -16.31
N ILE A 659 -7.65 18.16 -16.65
CA ILE A 659 -8.23 18.47 -17.97
C ILE A 659 -7.36 19.53 -18.63
N THR A 660 -6.94 19.22 -19.84
CA THR A 660 -6.10 20.10 -20.67
C THR A 660 -6.72 20.30 -22.04
N ARG A 661 -6.15 21.21 -22.80
CA ARG A 661 -6.54 21.48 -24.19
C ARG A 661 -5.28 21.56 -25.06
N SER A 662 -5.33 20.99 -26.25
CA SER A 662 -4.41 21.21 -27.35
C SER A 662 -5.22 21.62 -28.58
N GLU A 663 -4.94 22.78 -29.16
CA GLU A 663 -5.71 23.31 -30.29
C GLU A 663 -7.22 23.24 -30.07
N GLN A 664 -7.91 22.28 -30.73
CA GLN A 664 -9.35 22.06 -30.60
C GLN A 664 -9.75 20.78 -29.84
N VAL A 665 -8.77 20.04 -29.36
CA VAL A 665 -9.01 18.80 -28.64
C VAL A 665 -8.91 19.05 -27.13
N ILE A 666 -9.90 18.61 -26.37
CA ILE A 666 -9.87 18.60 -24.91
C ILE A 666 -9.47 17.19 -24.45
N GLN A 667 -8.48 17.10 -23.56
CA GLN A 667 -8.02 15.85 -22.98
C GLN A 667 -8.30 15.87 -21.48
N CYS A 668 -8.83 14.75 -20.97
CA CYS A 668 -9.02 14.51 -19.55
C CYS A 668 -8.29 13.23 -19.17
N LEU A 669 -7.45 13.32 -18.14
CA LEU A 669 -6.85 12.17 -17.49
C LEU A 669 -7.35 12.12 -16.06
N ALA A 670 -8.07 11.06 -15.72
CA ALA A 670 -8.65 10.83 -14.39
C ALA A 670 -8.07 9.56 -13.78
N VAL A 671 -7.93 9.55 -12.46
CA VAL A 671 -7.36 8.44 -11.70
C VAL A 671 -8.19 8.17 -10.45
N ASN A 672 -8.47 6.91 -10.19
CA ASN A 672 -9.00 6.45 -8.91
C ASN A 672 -7.92 5.68 -8.15
N HIS A 673 -7.07 6.44 -7.46
CA HIS A 673 -6.00 5.88 -6.63
C HIS A 673 -6.58 5.50 -5.26
N CYS A 674 -6.36 4.24 -4.86
CA CYS A 674 -6.72 3.75 -3.53
C CYS A 674 -5.44 3.53 -2.72
N GLU A 675 -5.49 3.86 -1.45
CA GLU A 675 -4.34 3.71 -0.56
C GLU A 675 -4.04 2.24 -0.27
N MET A 676 -2.78 1.96 -0.02
CA MET A 676 -2.36 0.65 0.46
C MET A 676 -2.71 0.53 1.93
N ASP A 677 -3.15 -0.65 2.36
CA ASP A 677 -3.33 -0.93 3.77
C ASP A 677 -1.96 -0.83 4.47
N PRO A 678 -1.85 0.01 5.51
CA PRO A 678 -0.58 0.23 6.22
C PRO A 678 0.08 -1.05 6.74
N GLU A 679 -0.70 -2.07 7.05
CA GLU A 679 -0.21 -3.38 7.48
C GLU A 679 0.70 -4.02 6.43
N TYR A 680 0.32 -3.91 5.16
CA TYR A 680 1.10 -4.49 4.06
C TYR A 680 2.29 -3.61 3.64
N ALA A 681 2.31 -2.37 4.06
CA ALA A 681 3.44 -1.48 3.82
C ALA A 681 4.72 -1.91 4.57
N GLU A 682 4.55 -2.57 5.73
CA GLU A 682 5.65 -2.96 6.62
C GLU A 682 6.08 -4.44 6.52
N THR A 683 5.39 -5.26 5.70
CA THR A 683 5.68 -6.69 5.61
C THR A 683 6.87 -7.01 4.73
N ARG A 684 7.72 -7.95 5.18
CA ARG A 684 8.96 -8.41 4.54
C ARG A 684 8.81 -9.48 3.47
N THR A 685 7.69 -10.16 3.45
CA THR A 685 7.51 -11.36 2.62
C THR A 685 7.31 -11.00 1.16
N MET A 686 8.03 -11.70 0.28
CA MET A 686 7.71 -11.75 -1.15
C MET A 686 6.24 -12.16 -1.27
N ARG A 687 5.43 -11.27 -1.80
CA ARG A 687 3.99 -11.50 -1.98
C ARG A 687 3.80 -12.37 -3.21
N LYS A 688 2.78 -13.20 -3.13
CA LYS A 688 2.33 -13.92 -4.32
C LYS A 688 1.51 -12.98 -5.22
N PRO A 689 1.48 -13.20 -6.54
CA PRO A 689 0.70 -12.38 -7.48
C PRO A 689 -0.76 -12.20 -7.07
N GLU A 690 -1.40 -13.27 -6.62
CA GLU A 690 -2.80 -13.31 -6.19
C GLU A 690 -3.10 -12.54 -4.89
N GLU A 691 -2.07 -12.23 -4.10
CA GLU A 691 -2.23 -11.49 -2.85
C GLU A 691 -2.28 -9.97 -3.08
N ILE A 692 -1.81 -9.49 -4.23
CA ILE A 692 -1.70 -8.04 -4.51
C ILE A 692 -3.05 -7.33 -4.42
N SER A 693 -4.13 -7.96 -4.85
CA SER A 693 -5.47 -7.36 -4.74
C SER A 693 -5.95 -7.12 -3.31
N ARG A 694 -5.37 -7.83 -2.32
CA ARG A 694 -5.77 -7.78 -0.90
C ARG A 694 -5.01 -6.77 -0.07
N ILE A 695 -3.97 -6.15 -0.63
CA ILE A 695 -3.09 -5.23 0.12
C ILE A 695 -3.56 -3.79 0.13
N PHE A 696 -4.71 -3.51 -0.46
CA PHE A 696 -5.25 -2.16 -0.57
C PHE A 696 -6.47 -1.98 0.33
N LEU A 697 -6.63 -0.78 0.85
CA LEU A 697 -7.88 -0.40 1.51
C LEU A 697 -9.04 -0.52 0.52
N PRO A 698 -10.24 -0.90 0.98
CA PRO A 698 -11.42 -0.99 0.12
C PRO A 698 -11.66 0.33 -0.63
N GLY A 699 -11.55 0.30 -1.93
CA GLY A 699 -11.78 1.45 -2.79
C GLY A 699 -13.23 1.53 -3.25
N LYS A 700 -13.75 2.77 -3.38
CA LYS A 700 -15.06 3.03 -3.96
C LYS A 700 -14.92 3.51 -5.41
N ASP A 701 -15.99 3.32 -6.21
CA ASP A 701 -16.07 3.92 -7.52
C ASP A 701 -16.05 5.46 -7.41
N LYS A 702 -15.22 6.13 -8.22
CA LYS A 702 -15.22 7.58 -8.34
C LYS A 702 -16.09 8.02 -9.50
N LYS A 703 -17.01 8.96 -9.27
CA LYS A 703 -17.92 9.46 -10.29
C LYS A 703 -17.65 10.93 -10.56
N TYR A 704 -17.57 11.29 -11.84
CA TYR A 704 -17.46 12.67 -12.31
C TYR A 704 -18.57 12.94 -13.32
N HIS A 705 -19.22 14.08 -13.18
CA HIS A 705 -20.10 14.65 -14.18
C HIS A 705 -19.43 15.88 -14.77
N LEU A 706 -18.98 15.78 -16.02
CA LEU A 706 -18.29 16.83 -16.74
C LEU A 706 -19.27 17.56 -17.62
N VAL A 707 -19.42 18.88 -17.46
CA VAL A 707 -20.17 19.76 -18.33
C VAL A 707 -19.18 20.62 -19.10
N VAL A 708 -18.93 20.28 -20.35
CA VAL A 708 -17.97 20.98 -21.20
C VAL A 708 -18.71 21.99 -22.07
N LYS A 709 -18.39 23.29 -21.92
CA LYS A 709 -18.93 24.33 -22.78
C LYS A 709 -18.34 24.21 -24.21
N THR A 710 -19.17 24.52 -25.21
CA THR A 710 -18.78 24.52 -26.63
C THR A 710 -19.21 25.80 -27.30
N SER A 711 -18.47 26.22 -28.32
CA SER A 711 -18.81 27.45 -29.08
C SER A 711 -20.05 27.32 -29.95
N GLU A 712 -20.49 26.10 -30.23
CA GLU A 712 -21.60 25.80 -31.13
C GLU A 712 -22.22 24.44 -30.80
N ASN A 713 -23.45 24.26 -31.30
CA ASN A 713 -24.12 22.96 -31.25
C ASN A 713 -23.61 22.07 -32.38
N ALA A 714 -22.55 21.29 -32.10
CA ALA A 714 -21.95 20.35 -33.05
C ALA A 714 -21.94 18.93 -32.44
N THR A 715 -21.62 17.92 -33.22
CA THR A 715 -21.38 16.57 -32.70
C THR A 715 -19.88 16.42 -32.37
N PHE A 716 -19.63 15.84 -31.20
CA PHE A 716 -18.27 15.60 -30.73
C PHE A 716 -18.00 14.10 -30.64
N LEU A 717 -16.80 13.73 -31.06
CA LEU A 717 -16.26 12.38 -30.90
C LEU A 717 -15.57 12.29 -29.55
N ILE A 718 -16.07 11.37 -28.73
CA ILE A 718 -15.51 11.07 -27.41
C ILE A 718 -14.77 9.74 -27.51
N ARG A 719 -13.47 9.76 -27.26
CA ARG A 719 -12.64 8.55 -27.19
C ARG A 719 -12.15 8.36 -25.79
N GLN A 720 -12.35 7.19 -25.22
CA GLN A 720 -11.86 6.82 -23.89
C GLN A 720 -10.90 5.66 -23.99
N LYS A 721 -9.77 5.73 -23.26
CA LYS A 721 -8.83 4.61 -23.03
C LYS A 721 -8.85 4.29 -21.55
N ILE A 722 -9.09 3.04 -21.19
CA ILE A 722 -9.32 2.59 -19.81
C ILE A 722 -8.29 1.52 -19.47
N VAL A 723 -7.58 1.71 -18.35
CA VAL A 723 -6.69 0.71 -17.74
C VAL A 723 -7.13 0.51 -16.29
N ASN A 724 -7.43 -0.72 -15.94
CA ASN A 724 -7.79 -1.17 -14.59
C ASN A 724 -7.51 -2.67 -14.47
N THR A 725 -7.90 -3.29 -13.37
CA THR A 725 -7.70 -4.73 -13.13
C THR A 725 -8.34 -5.65 -14.20
N SER A 726 -9.32 -5.17 -14.94
CA SER A 726 -9.96 -5.94 -16.04
C SER A 726 -9.38 -5.64 -17.42
N PHE A 727 -8.64 -4.55 -17.60
CA PHE A 727 -8.16 -4.10 -18.90
C PHE A 727 -6.77 -3.47 -18.79
N GLY A 728 -5.84 -3.91 -19.61
CA GLY A 728 -4.48 -3.36 -19.65
C GLY A 728 -3.60 -3.75 -18.46
N SER A 729 -3.99 -4.77 -17.71
CA SER A 729 -3.23 -5.30 -16.56
C SER A 729 -2.72 -6.71 -16.84
N ILE A 730 -1.43 -6.84 -16.97
CA ILE A 730 -0.80 -8.15 -17.17
C ILE A 730 -0.85 -9.00 -15.88
N LEU A 731 -0.73 -8.39 -14.71
CA LEU A 731 -0.80 -9.09 -13.43
C LEU A 731 -2.16 -9.76 -13.23
N ASP A 732 -3.24 -9.02 -13.44
CA ASP A 732 -4.59 -9.53 -13.26
C ASP A 732 -4.93 -10.58 -14.31
N SER A 733 -4.52 -10.38 -15.58
CA SER A 733 -4.72 -11.36 -16.65
C SER A 733 -3.94 -12.67 -16.39
N TRP A 734 -2.74 -12.58 -15.84
CA TRP A 734 -1.96 -13.77 -15.47
C TRP A 734 -2.58 -14.49 -14.27
N ASN A 735 -3.10 -13.72 -13.27
CA ASN A 735 -3.85 -14.28 -12.15
C ASN A 735 -5.11 -15.04 -12.64
N GLU A 736 -5.85 -14.52 -13.63
CA GLU A 736 -7.00 -15.20 -14.24
C GLU A 736 -6.60 -16.50 -14.94
N MET A 737 -5.39 -16.60 -15.49
CA MET A 737 -4.81 -17.82 -16.05
C MET A 737 -4.29 -18.80 -14.99
N GLY A 738 -4.39 -18.47 -13.69
CA GLY A 738 -3.95 -19.33 -12.58
C GLY A 738 -2.46 -19.24 -12.26
N ASN A 739 -1.79 -18.15 -12.63
CA ASN A 739 -0.37 -17.90 -12.38
C ASN A 739 0.54 -19.03 -12.89
N ILE A 740 0.25 -19.55 -14.07
CA ILE A 740 0.98 -20.65 -14.66
C ILE A 740 2.39 -20.18 -15.05
N SER A 741 3.41 -20.89 -14.58
CA SER A 741 4.79 -20.74 -14.99
C SER A 741 5.01 -21.38 -16.40
N ASP A 742 6.12 -21.07 -17.05
CA ASP A 742 6.52 -21.67 -18.32
C ASP A 742 5.48 -21.53 -19.47
N LEU A 743 4.91 -20.32 -19.60
CA LEU A 743 4.00 -20.00 -20.70
C LEU A 743 4.68 -20.21 -22.06
N ASN A 744 3.96 -20.80 -22.99
CA ASN A 744 4.45 -20.99 -24.35
C ASN A 744 4.38 -19.68 -25.19
N PRO A 745 5.03 -19.59 -26.35
CA PRO A 745 5.02 -18.37 -27.18
C PRO A 745 3.63 -17.92 -27.65
N GLU A 746 2.67 -18.85 -27.77
CA GLU A 746 1.29 -18.54 -28.15
C GLU A 746 0.57 -17.84 -26.99
N ASP A 747 0.72 -18.33 -25.77
CA ASP A 747 0.20 -17.72 -24.55
C ASP A 747 0.75 -16.31 -24.32
N ILE A 748 2.06 -16.13 -24.51
CA ILE A 748 2.72 -14.82 -24.42
C ILE A 748 2.16 -13.86 -25.48
N THR A 749 1.94 -14.36 -26.70
CA THR A 749 1.36 -13.56 -27.79
C THR A 749 -0.08 -13.18 -27.48
N TYR A 750 -0.86 -14.10 -26.92
CA TYR A 750 -2.22 -13.84 -26.45
C TYR A 750 -2.21 -12.71 -25.40
N LEU A 751 -1.42 -12.82 -24.34
CA LEU A 751 -1.32 -11.81 -23.30
C LEU A 751 -0.88 -10.44 -23.87
N ARG A 752 0.09 -10.41 -24.78
CA ARG A 752 0.52 -9.18 -25.45
C ARG A 752 -0.61 -8.48 -26.19
N ASN A 753 -1.52 -9.24 -26.81
CA ASN A 753 -2.63 -8.70 -27.58
C ASN A 753 -3.85 -8.34 -26.72
N THR A 754 -4.02 -8.96 -25.56
CA THR A 754 -5.18 -8.77 -24.69
C THR A 754 -4.94 -7.80 -23.55
N CYS A 755 -3.70 -7.72 -23.01
CA CYS A 755 -3.33 -6.79 -21.94
C CYS A 755 -3.18 -5.34 -22.43
N VAL A 756 -4.19 -4.83 -23.14
CA VAL A 756 -4.21 -3.50 -23.73
C VAL A 756 -5.36 -2.66 -23.14
N PRO A 757 -5.25 -1.31 -23.15
CA PRO A 757 -6.33 -0.46 -22.69
C PRO A 757 -7.63 -0.72 -23.46
N LYS A 758 -8.75 -0.79 -22.75
CA LYS A 758 -10.06 -0.84 -23.40
C LYS A 758 -10.37 0.51 -24.05
N ILE A 759 -10.72 0.48 -25.32
CA ILE A 759 -11.14 1.67 -26.05
C ILE A 759 -12.66 1.72 -26.13
N ARG A 760 -13.22 2.89 -25.79
CA ARG A 760 -14.64 3.22 -26.01
C ARG A 760 -14.70 4.46 -26.90
N ILE A 761 -15.58 4.44 -27.88
CA ILE A 761 -15.80 5.56 -28.78
C ILE A 761 -17.30 5.84 -28.83
N SER A 762 -17.69 7.11 -28.65
CA SER A 762 -19.08 7.56 -28.74
C SER A 762 -19.14 8.92 -29.43
N LYS A 763 -20.29 9.22 -30.02
CA LYS A 763 -20.58 10.56 -30.56
C LYS A 763 -21.65 11.19 -29.66
N ILE A 764 -21.39 12.39 -29.17
CA ILE A 764 -22.31 13.14 -28.32
C ILE A 764 -22.62 14.47 -29.02
N PRO A 765 -23.90 14.78 -29.30
CA PRO A 765 -24.28 16.11 -29.78
C PRO A 765 -24.22 17.11 -28.62
N ALA A 766 -23.68 18.30 -28.89
CA ALA A 766 -23.79 19.41 -27.95
C ALA A 766 -25.24 19.92 -27.94
N VAL A 767 -25.80 20.10 -26.75
CA VAL A 767 -27.12 20.68 -26.51
C VAL A 767 -26.93 21.96 -25.70
N GLU A 768 -27.54 23.07 -26.15
CA GLU A 768 -27.37 24.38 -25.50
C GLU A 768 -25.89 24.79 -25.33
N GLN A 769 -25.07 24.49 -26.36
CA GLN A 769 -23.63 24.72 -26.36
C GLN A 769 -22.90 24.02 -25.18
N LYS A 770 -23.35 22.81 -24.80
CA LYS A 770 -22.74 21.99 -23.75
C LYS A 770 -22.70 20.53 -24.14
N ILE A 771 -21.68 19.85 -23.68
CA ILE A 771 -21.58 18.39 -23.70
C ILE A 771 -21.56 17.92 -22.25
N GLU A 772 -22.38 16.95 -21.92
CA GLU A 772 -22.38 16.29 -20.62
C GLU A 772 -21.78 14.89 -20.73
N LEU A 773 -20.85 14.57 -19.85
CA LEU A 773 -20.15 13.30 -19.84
C LEU A 773 -20.00 12.77 -18.42
N ASP A 774 -20.57 11.59 -18.17
CA ASP A 774 -20.42 10.86 -16.92
C ASP A 774 -19.25 9.89 -16.99
N LEU A 775 -18.35 9.98 -16.01
CA LEU A 775 -17.22 9.07 -15.85
C LEU A 775 -17.34 8.36 -14.50
N THR A 776 -17.38 7.03 -14.52
CA THR A 776 -17.29 6.20 -13.32
C THR A 776 -16.00 5.39 -13.40
N LEU A 777 -15.05 5.68 -12.50
CA LEU A 777 -13.76 5.00 -12.41
C LEU A 777 -13.79 3.97 -11.29
N LYS A 778 -13.42 2.74 -11.62
CA LYS A 778 -13.21 1.67 -10.63
C LYS A 778 -11.96 1.93 -9.78
N PRO A 779 -11.82 1.32 -8.60
CA PRO A 779 -10.58 1.33 -7.84
C PRO A 779 -9.37 0.97 -8.71
N HIS A 780 -8.26 1.67 -8.54
CA HIS A 780 -7.02 1.53 -9.31
C HIS A 780 -7.18 1.71 -10.83
N GLU A 781 -8.17 2.49 -11.27
CA GLU A 781 -8.38 2.80 -12.68
C GLU A 781 -7.69 4.10 -13.07
N ILE A 782 -7.05 4.10 -14.24
CA ILE A 782 -6.66 5.29 -14.97
C ILE A 782 -7.49 5.38 -16.24
N ARG A 783 -8.04 6.55 -16.53
CA ARG A 783 -8.88 6.81 -17.69
C ARG A 783 -8.45 8.06 -18.41
N TRP A 784 -8.07 7.89 -19.67
CA TRP A 784 -7.82 9.00 -20.57
C TRP A 784 -9.02 9.21 -21.50
N VAL A 785 -9.43 10.46 -21.69
CA VAL A 785 -10.58 10.84 -22.53
C VAL A 785 -10.15 11.96 -23.46
N SER A 786 -10.47 11.86 -24.75
CA SER A 786 -10.42 12.99 -25.69
C SER A 786 -11.81 13.37 -26.15
N ILE A 787 -12.02 14.68 -26.30
CA ILE A 787 -13.24 15.29 -26.79
C ILE A 787 -12.84 16.15 -28.01
N GLU A 788 -13.27 15.75 -29.18
CA GLU A 788 -12.89 16.34 -30.45
C GLU A 788 -14.14 16.61 -31.29
N LYS A 789 -14.20 17.81 -31.93
CA LYS A 789 -15.31 18.12 -32.83
C LYS A 789 -15.20 17.25 -34.08
N THR A 790 -16.33 16.60 -34.44
CA THR A 790 -16.39 15.84 -35.70
C THR A 790 -16.45 16.78 -36.88
N GLU A 791 -15.48 16.70 -37.77
CA GLU A 791 -15.61 17.36 -39.09
C GLU A 791 -16.80 16.73 -39.82
N MET A 792 -17.67 17.59 -40.40
CA MET A 792 -18.82 17.15 -41.17
C MET A 792 -18.37 16.54 -42.50
#